data_50381dd39621ccb06fd4e6d6f8d36e50
#
_entry.id   50381dd39621ccb06fd4e6d6f8d36e50
#
_cell.length_a   1.000
_cell.length_b   1.000
_cell.length_c   1.000
_cell.angle_alpha   90.00
_cell.angle_beta   90.00
_cell.angle_gamma   90.00
#
_symmetry.space_group_name_H-M   'P 1'
#
loop_
_entity.id
_entity.type
_entity.pdbx_description
1 polymer ?
#
loop_
_entity_poly.entity_id
_entity_poly.type
_entity_poly.pdbx_seq_one_letter_code
_entity_poly.pdbx_strand_id
1 'polypeptide(L)'
;MKVSNIACALLLGSCFIVSDLLATPLSDYEDAIKAKEDAIALNKKIQRRKENALNSAVEQMKFLLSVKELKEWDGYATNPDPQKAKIYKKMYDASQEIGDALYVLKPTGSPIVIKADDQVSILSVLPTGDIMVSIKSNGGSQVYTGDMYINPFYPMFITPSDMAFIFHDKNIKVWWQFLKGFDKKHAELVNEREKALSDNIKNTLDPAIKEKALALVNLGITTTDPKYSEGVVKNFDALDDTLRKDISEKEDALDRVNKKVDQKISEIDRSKVILEKKDLEGIKAQEAKIDAAKARVDSTLTTSSDKREALLDAIKAGIPVVKDGKRLTQDDVKDSTKLADSDLDGVITTTRSAAADAKSEVSAVTTLEASDVLPAKAALESAKETLVNFEKKIANDTKKIAKDELKAYKDSIDPHKTGSEAEAIANAKVAKKVADQIFATSIDSFQIGPDKDKVVLLGASAEAIVKQFSDITNAKNALSTAAYAGSDAKRDAIKKAIEAGVPVEHAGKKLSIGDVENLSIADLNVLITTSTSKANDAQTALSAVNASAVVVVAQDTIIKNAIKAIADQRDRVKQTSNVRAKSIARSNSFGSGESDVLIALSDILDSNDKVANIFINEDSGEIAGGAKDLHSTLEHTIKYLNRGDIAEILLFNADLATNTRLAKLSNPYNENLALAYAIKNMNGEKFADNSDETLSSLVKEHANSYKYDHNLWGSTFGGKVKSKDSANTDTYGFTLGYDKAFDNAIVGSFLLMARSKSNEDNMKNDANSYGFGVYARRYLDQKELNAKFLYGFTRNTLATSSSLIGGNDGKYGNKFFDISVDYGYVFDLEDAKFIKPMLGVECTNLKNDSFTTGGAVDINFARTNVRTLSVKAATEFRVYTNDGDYFYITPGIQSEINKSADDGLINFADSRDVTFDIDKRRYTYFTLKTGAEFRLTNALNININFGAKAGSKTQLYNGAFGLSYKF
;
A
#
# COMPACT_ATOMS: atom_id res chain seq x y z
N MET A 1 -5.80 45.75 17.07
CA MET A 1 -5.03 44.66 16.49
C MET A 1 -5.86 43.93 15.46
N LYS A 2 -6.04 44.50 14.28
CA LYS A 2 -6.76 43.90 13.13
C LYS A 2 -6.01 44.25 11.84
N VAL A 3 -4.72 43.92 11.74
CA VAL A 3 -3.90 44.25 10.56
C VAL A 3 -3.23 42.97 9.94
N SER A 4 -3.35 41.80 10.56
CA SER A 4 -2.66 40.59 10.03
C SER A 4 -3.43 39.81 8.95
N ASN A 5 -4.73 40.04 8.81
CA ASN A 5 -5.54 39.28 7.82
C ASN A 5 -5.55 39.85 6.40
N ILE A 6 -5.11 41.12 6.23
CA ILE A 6 -5.10 41.77 4.90
C ILE A 6 -3.77 41.49 4.17
N ALA A 7 -2.68 41.27 4.91
CA ALA A 7 -1.38 40.99 4.29
C ALA A 7 -1.26 39.56 3.69
N CYS A 8 -1.99 38.60 4.20
CA CYS A 8 -2.02 37.24 3.65
C CYS A 8 -2.88 37.12 2.38
N ALA A 9 -3.93 37.93 2.27
CA ALA A 9 -4.77 37.96 1.07
C ALA A 9 -4.08 38.68 -0.11
N LEU A 10 -3.19 39.62 0.15
CA LEU A 10 -2.47 40.39 -0.87
C LEU A 10 -1.23 39.65 -1.43
N LEU A 11 -0.66 38.67 -0.72
CA LEU A 11 0.47 37.85 -1.19
C LEU A 11 0.04 36.65 -2.02
N LEU A 12 -1.21 36.20 -1.93
CA LEU A 12 -1.79 35.18 -2.81
C LEU A 12 -2.44 35.78 -4.06
N GLY A 13 -2.72 37.09 -4.05
CA GLY A 13 -3.32 37.81 -5.19
C GLY A 13 -2.33 38.36 -6.23
N SER A 14 -1.01 38.35 -5.96
CA SER A 14 -0.03 38.99 -6.86
C SER A 14 0.64 38.04 -7.87
N CYS A 15 0.23 36.76 -7.94
CA CYS A 15 0.65 35.88 -9.05
C CYS A 15 -0.33 35.82 -10.22
N PHE A 16 -1.39 36.66 -10.20
CA PHE A 16 -2.46 36.62 -11.22
C PHE A 16 -2.53 37.83 -12.14
N ILE A 17 -1.44 38.51 -12.40
CA ILE A 17 -1.45 39.54 -13.42
C ILE A 17 -0.23 39.34 -14.32
N VAL A 18 -0.36 38.51 -15.34
CA VAL A 18 0.17 38.60 -16.72
C VAL A 18 -0.22 37.32 -17.48
N SER A 19 -1.45 37.19 -17.96
CA SER A 19 -1.78 36.36 -19.12
C SER A 19 -3.21 36.58 -19.65
N ASP A 20 -3.69 37.84 -19.60
CA ASP A 20 -5.07 38.15 -19.97
C ASP A 20 -5.25 38.37 -21.49
N LEU A 21 -4.63 37.63 -22.37
CA LEU A 21 -4.85 37.81 -23.80
C LEU A 21 -5.21 36.58 -24.63
N LEU A 22 -5.28 35.38 -24.07
CA LEU A 22 -5.79 34.17 -24.77
C LEU A 22 -6.19 33.02 -23.81
N ALA A 23 -6.79 33.34 -22.66
CA ALA A 23 -7.31 32.28 -21.79
C ALA A 23 -8.54 31.63 -22.44
N THR A 24 -8.42 30.36 -22.82
CA THR A 24 -9.59 29.57 -23.20
C THR A 24 -10.29 29.05 -21.95
N PRO A 25 -11.62 28.82 -21.97
CA PRO A 25 -12.32 28.22 -20.81
C PRO A 25 -11.69 26.93 -20.28
N LEU A 26 -11.00 26.18 -21.15
CA LEU A 26 -10.26 24.99 -20.77
C LEU A 26 -8.98 25.33 -19.97
N SER A 27 -8.19 26.32 -20.43
CA SER A 27 -6.99 26.74 -19.66
C SER A 27 -7.35 27.32 -18.30
N ASP A 28 -8.45 28.04 -18.20
CA ASP A 28 -8.97 28.58 -16.95
C ASP A 28 -9.36 27.49 -15.95
N TYR A 29 -9.93 26.39 -16.45
CA TYR A 29 -10.26 25.23 -15.64
C TYR A 29 -9.00 24.48 -15.18
N GLU A 30 -8.05 24.26 -16.09
CA GLU A 30 -6.76 23.62 -15.77
C GLU A 30 -5.96 24.42 -14.75
N ASP A 31 -5.93 25.75 -14.87
CA ASP A 31 -5.26 26.63 -13.91
C ASP A 31 -5.91 26.57 -12.53
N ALA A 32 -7.25 26.47 -12.48
CA ALA A 32 -7.96 26.30 -11.21
C ALA A 32 -7.67 24.94 -10.56
N ILE A 33 -7.61 23.84 -11.32
CA ILE A 33 -7.21 22.51 -10.85
C ILE A 33 -5.77 22.55 -10.31
N LYS A 34 -4.83 23.12 -11.08
CA LYS A 34 -3.44 23.24 -10.68
C LYS A 34 -3.28 24.04 -9.38
N ALA A 35 -4.01 25.15 -9.24
CA ALA A 35 -4.00 25.95 -8.02
C ALA A 35 -4.45 25.12 -6.79
N LYS A 36 -5.45 24.25 -6.94
CA LYS A 36 -5.89 23.31 -5.89
C LYS A 36 -4.83 22.26 -5.60
N GLU A 37 -4.24 21.66 -6.61
CA GLU A 37 -3.16 20.67 -6.45
C GLU A 37 -1.95 21.26 -5.73
N ASP A 38 -1.53 22.48 -6.09
CA ASP A 38 -0.44 23.21 -5.45
C ASP A 38 -0.76 23.50 -3.97
N ALA A 39 -2.01 23.88 -3.64
CA ALA A 39 -2.45 24.07 -2.26
C ALA A 39 -2.43 22.78 -1.45
N ILE A 40 -2.86 21.65 -2.03
CA ILE A 40 -2.81 20.32 -1.42
C ILE A 40 -1.35 19.88 -1.22
N ALA A 41 -0.48 20.09 -2.22
CA ALA A 41 0.93 19.76 -2.12
C ALA A 41 1.64 20.59 -1.02
N LEU A 42 1.30 21.87 -0.93
CA LEU A 42 1.80 22.74 0.14
C LEU A 42 1.36 22.26 1.52
N ASN A 43 0.09 21.86 1.67
CA ASN A 43 -0.42 21.32 2.92
C ASN A 43 0.32 20.03 3.33
N LYS A 44 0.51 19.09 2.39
CA LYS A 44 1.30 17.87 2.63
C LYS A 44 2.75 18.18 3.02
N LYS A 45 3.37 19.21 2.41
CA LYS A 45 4.72 19.65 2.75
C LYS A 45 4.79 20.18 4.19
N ILE A 46 3.81 20.98 4.61
CA ILE A 46 3.70 21.52 5.97
C ILE A 46 3.51 20.39 6.98
N GLN A 47 2.61 19.43 6.70
CA GLN A 47 2.39 18.25 7.55
C GLN A 47 3.65 17.42 7.73
N ARG A 48 4.37 17.12 6.64
CA ARG A 48 5.64 16.38 6.71
C ARG A 48 6.68 17.11 7.55
N ARG A 49 6.79 18.44 7.42
CA ARG A 49 7.71 19.24 8.24
C ARG A 49 7.32 19.25 9.70
N LYS A 50 6.02 19.31 10.01
CA LYS A 50 5.50 19.16 11.37
C LYS A 50 5.90 17.84 12.00
N GLU A 51 5.68 16.73 11.30
CA GLU A 51 6.04 15.38 11.77
C GLU A 51 7.56 15.24 11.99
N ASN A 52 8.38 15.72 11.05
CA ASN A 52 9.82 15.65 11.17
C ASN A 52 10.34 16.49 12.34
N ALA A 53 9.83 17.71 12.52
CA ALA A 53 10.21 18.58 13.62
C ALA A 53 9.80 18.00 14.98
N LEU A 54 8.60 17.42 15.07
CA LEU A 54 8.10 16.78 16.27
C LEU A 54 8.91 15.54 16.64
N ASN A 55 9.15 14.66 15.69
CA ASN A 55 9.95 13.44 15.89
C ASN A 55 11.38 13.78 16.33
N SER A 56 11.99 14.76 15.68
CA SER A 56 13.34 15.23 16.03
C SER A 56 13.39 15.82 17.44
N ALA A 57 12.39 16.62 17.82
CA ALA A 57 12.29 17.19 19.17
C ALA A 57 12.13 16.08 20.22
N VAL A 58 11.28 15.06 19.95
CA VAL A 58 11.06 13.93 20.86
C VAL A 58 12.34 13.11 21.04
N GLU A 59 13.08 12.82 19.98
CA GLU A 59 14.33 12.04 20.06
C GLU A 59 15.42 12.82 20.83
N GLN A 60 15.53 14.13 20.62
CA GLN A 60 16.44 14.96 21.41
C GLN A 60 16.06 15.03 22.87
N MET A 61 14.77 15.11 23.19
CA MET A 61 14.28 15.07 24.56
C MET A 61 14.59 13.72 25.22
N LYS A 62 14.41 12.62 24.52
CA LYS A 62 14.77 11.27 24.99
C LYS A 62 16.28 11.20 25.26
N PHE A 63 17.09 11.73 24.35
CA PHE A 63 18.54 11.75 24.50
C PHE A 63 18.96 12.57 25.72
N LEU A 64 18.47 13.80 25.87
CA LEU A 64 18.77 14.66 27.02
C LEU A 64 18.33 14.02 28.36
N LEU A 65 17.23 13.28 28.37
CA LEU A 65 16.75 12.53 29.53
C LEU A 65 17.62 11.30 29.85
N SER A 66 18.17 10.63 28.81
CA SER A 66 19.04 9.47 28.99
C SER A 66 20.43 9.84 29.55
N VAL A 67 20.81 11.09 29.43
CA VAL A 67 22.07 11.64 29.90
C VAL A 67 21.99 12.08 31.39
N LYS A 68 21.15 11.45 32.19
CA LYS A 68 20.99 11.72 33.63
C LYS A 68 22.27 11.58 34.45
N GLU A 69 23.26 10.85 33.93
CA GLU A 69 24.57 10.59 34.53
C GLU A 69 25.59 11.71 34.28
N LEU A 70 25.24 12.73 33.50
CA LEU A 70 26.16 13.82 33.11
C LEU A 70 26.22 15.00 34.09
N LYS A 71 25.63 14.87 35.28
CA LYS A 71 25.77 15.84 36.37
C LYS A 71 27.23 16.02 36.86
N GLU A 72 28.12 15.12 36.47
CA GLU A 72 29.51 15.09 36.90
C GLU A 72 30.51 15.59 35.82
N TRP A 73 30.05 16.33 34.80
CA TRP A 73 30.89 16.73 33.65
C TRP A 73 31.80 17.94 33.86
N ASP A 74 31.72 18.61 34.97
CA ASP A 74 32.49 19.85 35.24
C ASP A 74 34.03 19.70 35.25
N GLY A 75 34.60 18.56 34.92
CA GLY A 75 36.02 18.36 34.94
C GLY A 75 36.65 17.69 33.69
N TYR A 76 35.85 17.37 32.67
CA TYR A 76 36.35 16.57 31.55
C TYR A 76 37.42 17.25 30.67
N ALA A 77 37.32 18.56 30.49
CA ALA A 77 38.26 19.32 29.68
C ALA A 77 39.69 19.41 30.33
N THR A 78 39.75 19.18 31.64
CA THR A 78 41.01 19.29 32.42
C THR A 78 41.58 17.94 32.81
N ASN A 79 40.81 16.86 32.79
CA ASN A 79 41.29 15.52 33.13
C ASN A 79 40.46 14.41 32.46
N PRO A 80 40.96 13.86 31.32
CA PRO A 80 40.24 12.87 30.52
C PRO A 80 40.19 11.51 31.23
N ASP A 81 39.11 11.24 31.95
CA ASP A 81 38.79 9.93 32.53
C ASP A 81 38.32 8.98 31.41
N PRO A 82 38.81 7.74 31.32
CA PRO A 82 38.40 6.76 30.32
C PRO A 82 36.90 6.40 30.35
N GLN A 83 36.25 6.50 31.52
CA GLN A 83 34.81 6.30 31.63
C GLN A 83 34.04 7.46 31.00
N LYS A 84 34.49 8.67 31.24
CA LYS A 84 33.91 9.91 30.67
C LYS A 84 34.15 9.99 29.16
N ALA A 85 35.29 9.47 28.66
CA ALA A 85 35.56 9.37 27.22
C ALA A 85 34.56 8.45 26.49
N LYS A 86 34.09 7.35 27.13
CA LYS A 86 33.05 6.48 26.58
C LYS A 86 31.70 7.18 26.50
N ILE A 87 31.36 7.99 27.51
CA ILE A 87 30.13 8.77 27.52
C ILE A 87 30.22 9.86 26.43
N TYR A 88 31.35 10.58 26.34
CA TYR A 88 31.60 11.58 25.29
C TYR A 88 31.42 10.98 23.88
N LYS A 89 32.01 9.77 23.64
CA LYS A 89 31.88 9.09 22.35
C LYS A 89 30.43 8.75 22.04
N LYS A 90 29.67 8.21 23.02
CA LYS A 90 28.25 7.92 22.85
C LYS A 90 27.44 9.19 22.53
N MET A 91 27.78 10.31 23.16
CA MET A 91 27.13 11.59 22.90
C MET A 91 27.47 12.14 21.53
N TYR A 92 28.72 12.03 21.12
CA TYR A 92 29.19 12.42 19.79
C TYR A 92 28.51 11.54 18.71
N ASP A 93 28.50 10.22 18.89
CA ASP A 93 27.86 9.29 17.97
C ASP A 93 26.33 9.58 17.87
N ALA A 94 25.65 9.78 18.98
CA ALA A 94 24.22 10.14 19.01
C ALA A 94 23.95 11.52 18.39
N SER A 95 24.88 12.46 18.55
CA SER A 95 24.78 13.78 17.94
C SER A 95 24.99 13.77 16.43
N GLN A 96 25.80 12.84 15.91
CA GLN A 96 25.93 12.62 14.47
C GLN A 96 24.67 11.97 13.87
N GLU A 97 24.02 11.05 14.60
CA GLU A 97 22.74 10.46 14.20
C GLU A 97 21.60 11.50 14.24
N ILE A 98 21.67 12.46 15.17
CA ILE A 98 20.72 13.56 15.32
C ILE A 98 21.16 14.81 14.53
N GLY A 99 22.33 14.79 13.92
CA GLY A 99 23.08 15.91 13.40
C GLY A 99 22.35 16.90 12.51
N ASP A 100 21.31 16.43 11.79
CA ASP A 100 20.44 17.25 10.95
C ASP A 100 19.12 17.64 11.63
N ALA A 101 18.95 17.23 12.89
CA ALA A 101 17.73 17.45 13.63
C ALA A 101 17.72 18.74 14.36
N LEU A 102 16.97 19.63 14.44
CA LEU A 102 16.75 20.83 15.23
C LEU A 102 17.93 21.83 15.29
N TYR A 103 18.13 22.55 14.24
CA TYR A 103 18.89 23.80 14.25
C TYR A 103 18.12 24.90 13.53
N VAL A 104 18.37 26.15 13.88
CA VAL A 104 17.82 27.29 13.15
C VAL A 104 18.83 27.73 12.10
N LEU A 105 18.46 27.57 10.82
CA LEU A 105 19.28 28.03 9.72
C LEU A 105 18.83 29.40 9.21
N LYS A 106 19.80 30.21 8.91
CA LYS A 106 19.60 31.41 8.10
C LYS A 106 19.53 30.97 6.63
N PRO A 107 18.56 31.41 5.81
CA PRO A 107 18.38 30.99 4.44
C PRO A 107 19.61 31.12 3.53
N THR A 108 20.57 31.93 3.89
CA THR A 108 21.76 32.25 3.10
C THR A 108 23.05 32.28 3.93
N GLY A 109 23.13 31.57 5.08
CA GLY A 109 24.29 31.71 5.94
C GLY A 109 24.50 30.57 6.94
N SER A 110 25.47 30.80 7.81
CA SER A 110 25.87 29.86 8.85
C SER A 110 24.76 29.57 9.84
N PRO A 111 24.74 28.37 10.45
CA PRO A 111 23.80 28.01 11.49
C PRO A 111 23.85 28.97 12.66
N ILE A 112 22.72 29.22 13.29
CA ILE A 112 22.61 30.14 14.44
C ILE A 112 22.69 29.32 15.71
N VAL A 113 23.63 29.69 16.57
CA VAL A 113 23.76 29.05 17.88
C VAL A 113 22.83 29.80 18.86
N ILE A 114 21.89 29.05 19.43
CA ILE A 114 21.01 29.59 20.51
C ILE A 114 21.75 29.37 21.83
N LYS A 115 21.95 30.43 22.57
CA LYS A 115 22.65 30.44 23.88
C LYS A 115 21.65 30.21 25.02
N ALA A 116 22.16 29.83 26.17
CA ALA A 116 21.34 29.53 27.36
C ALA A 116 20.43 30.71 27.83
N ASP A 117 20.86 31.93 27.60
CA ASP A 117 20.14 33.14 28.02
C ASP A 117 19.25 33.72 26.88
N ASP A 118 19.23 33.13 25.72
CA ASP A 118 18.43 33.60 24.60
C ASP A 118 16.95 33.21 24.79
N GLN A 119 16.08 34.15 24.52
CA GLN A 119 14.63 33.92 24.47
C GLN A 119 14.24 33.65 23.02
N VAL A 120 13.69 32.44 22.75
CA VAL A 120 13.27 32.02 21.41
C VAL A 120 11.76 32.00 21.33
N SER A 121 11.22 32.64 20.30
CA SER A 121 9.79 32.67 20.04
C SER A 121 9.49 32.37 18.59
N ILE A 122 8.57 31.42 18.33
CA ILE A 122 8.07 31.14 16.98
C ILE A 122 7.01 32.19 16.64
N LEU A 123 7.23 32.95 15.58
CA LEU A 123 6.36 34.02 15.16
C LEU A 123 5.28 33.55 14.18
N SER A 124 5.66 32.78 13.17
CA SER A 124 4.73 32.28 12.17
C SER A 124 5.30 31.07 11.43
N VAL A 125 4.40 30.34 10.77
CA VAL A 125 4.74 29.35 9.74
C VAL A 125 4.39 29.97 8.39
N LEU A 126 5.36 30.11 7.50
CA LEU A 126 5.18 30.72 6.19
C LEU A 126 4.42 29.81 5.21
N PRO A 127 3.88 30.35 4.10
CA PRO A 127 3.23 29.57 3.07
C PRO A 127 4.11 28.48 2.45
N THR A 128 5.43 28.68 2.44
CA THR A 128 6.42 27.69 1.99
C THR A 128 6.60 26.52 2.94
N GLY A 129 6.04 26.60 4.17
CA GLY A 129 6.28 25.70 5.29
C GLY A 129 7.53 26.05 6.10
N ASP A 130 8.24 27.13 5.75
CA ASP A 130 9.34 27.65 6.58
C ASP A 130 8.80 28.30 7.84
N ILE A 131 9.61 28.29 8.90
CA ILE A 131 9.24 28.86 10.19
C ILE A 131 9.99 30.16 10.41
N MET A 132 9.26 31.17 10.87
CA MET A 132 9.85 32.46 11.30
C MET A 132 10.05 32.41 12.80
N VAL A 133 11.28 32.59 13.24
CA VAL A 133 11.69 32.51 14.65
C VAL A 133 12.33 33.83 15.06
N SER A 134 11.93 34.38 16.21
CA SER A 134 12.62 35.51 16.85
C SER A 134 13.53 34.99 17.97
N ILE A 135 14.80 35.36 17.91
CA ILE A 135 15.79 35.07 18.96
C ILE A 135 16.17 36.41 19.59
N LYS A 136 15.87 36.56 20.90
CA LYS A 136 16.22 37.72 21.69
C LYS A 136 17.42 37.40 22.60
N SER A 137 18.54 37.98 22.34
CA SER A 137 19.78 37.89 23.13
C SER A 137 20.13 39.23 23.76
N ASN A 138 21.15 39.31 24.61
CA ASN A 138 21.63 40.51 25.28
C ASN A 138 21.99 41.70 24.33
N GLY A 139 22.06 41.44 23.02
CA GLY A 139 22.35 42.45 21.99
C GLY A 139 21.15 42.88 21.14
N GLY A 140 19.93 42.44 21.46
CA GLY A 140 18.74 42.77 20.69
C GLY A 140 17.96 41.54 20.21
N SER A 141 16.85 41.78 19.49
CA SER A 141 16.00 40.71 18.91
C SER A 141 16.28 40.63 17.42
N GLN A 142 16.54 39.44 16.94
CA GLN A 142 16.71 39.16 15.50
C GLN A 142 15.68 38.10 15.05
N VAL A 143 15.18 38.24 13.82
CA VAL A 143 14.21 37.35 13.23
C VAL A 143 14.87 36.53 12.12
N TYR A 144 14.66 35.25 12.16
CA TYR A 144 15.23 34.30 11.20
C TYR A 144 14.10 33.52 10.55
N THR A 145 14.25 33.17 9.28
CA THR A 145 13.27 32.43 8.51
C THR A 145 13.94 31.28 7.77
N GLY A 146 13.40 30.09 7.82
CA GLY A 146 13.92 28.93 7.11
C GLY A 146 13.24 27.62 7.51
N ASP A 147 13.74 26.53 6.95
CA ASP A 147 13.42 25.20 7.44
C ASP A 147 13.90 25.09 8.87
N MET A 148 13.00 24.67 9.74
CA MET A 148 13.35 24.63 11.13
C MET A 148 14.01 23.33 11.50
N TYR A 149 15.32 23.42 11.55
CA TYR A 149 16.15 22.47 12.24
C TYR A 149 16.75 23.21 13.43
N ILE A 150 16.48 22.80 14.65
CA ILE A 150 17.19 23.28 15.81
C ILE A 150 18.13 22.17 16.27
N ASN A 151 19.39 22.27 15.90
CA ASN A 151 20.42 21.39 16.40
C ASN A 151 21.13 22.06 17.59
N PRO A 152 20.82 21.67 18.84
CA PRO A 152 21.48 22.24 19.99
C PRO A 152 22.97 21.93 20.05
N PHE A 153 23.44 20.98 19.26
CA PHE A 153 24.83 20.53 19.25
C PHE A 153 25.67 21.12 18.10
N TYR A 154 25.05 21.82 17.17
CA TYR A 154 25.76 22.48 16.10
C TYR A 154 26.13 23.91 16.50
N PRO A 155 27.28 24.37 16.20
CA PRO A 155 28.57 23.86 15.75
C PRO A 155 29.50 23.40 16.87
N MET A 156 28.99 22.92 17.98
CA MET A 156 29.72 22.70 19.24
C MET A 156 30.54 21.39 19.26
N PHE A 157 30.57 20.65 18.17
CA PHE A 157 31.35 19.40 18.05
C PHE A 157 32.85 19.60 17.92
N ILE A 158 33.33 20.81 18.08
CA ILE A 158 34.74 21.13 17.83
C ILE A 158 35.59 20.81 19.03
N THR A 159 35.05 20.92 20.26
CA THR A 159 35.85 20.70 21.49
C THR A 159 35.04 20.06 22.63
N PRO A 160 35.66 19.30 23.55
CA PRO A 160 35.01 18.77 24.75
C PRO A 160 34.38 19.82 25.67
N SER A 161 34.95 21.04 25.67
CA SER A 161 34.42 22.16 26.48
C SER A 161 33.09 22.66 25.97
N ASP A 162 32.85 22.61 24.65
CA ASP A 162 31.56 22.99 24.05
C ASP A 162 30.46 22.01 24.45
N MET A 163 30.80 20.72 24.52
CA MET A 163 29.88 19.68 24.99
C MET A 163 29.57 19.84 26.48
N ALA A 164 30.56 20.15 27.32
CA ALA A 164 30.35 20.43 28.73
C ALA A 164 29.41 21.63 28.94
N PHE A 165 29.50 22.67 28.09
CA PHE A 165 28.61 23.82 28.13
C PHE A 165 27.13 23.43 27.88
N ILE A 166 26.84 22.60 26.88
CA ILE A 166 25.47 22.18 26.57
C ILE A 166 24.87 21.37 27.73
N PHE A 167 25.66 20.47 28.31
CA PHE A 167 25.18 19.55 29.34
C PHE A 167 25.25 20.10 30.78
N HIS A 168 25.58 21.37 30.93
CA HIS A 168 25.41 22.03 32.22
C HIS A 168 23.94 22.09 32.61
N ASP A 169 23.59 21.79 33.86
CA ASP A 169 22.21 21.72 34.38
C ASP A 169 21.31 22.91 33.96
N LYS A 170 21.88 24.10 33.93
CA LYS A 170 21.19 25.35 33.55
C LYS A 170 20.81 25.34 32.05
N ASN A 171 21.71 24.88 31.20
CA ASN A 171 21.49 24.88 29.76
C ASN A 171 20.53 23.78 29.33
N ILE A 172 20.60 22.61 29.96
CA ILE A 172 19.63 21.52 29.75
C ILE A 172 18.21 21.96 30.05
N LYS A 173 18.00 22.69 31.14
CA LYS A 173 16.68 23.26 31.50
C LYS A 173 16.17 24.23 30.43
N VAL A 174 17.03 25.09 29.90
CA VAL A 174 16.67 26.09 28.88
C VAL A 174 16.29 25.36 27.59
N TRP A 175 17.09 24.40 27.15
CA TRP A 175 16.79 23.59 25.97
C TRP A 175 15.50 22.78 26.14
N TRP A 176 15.28 22.18 27.29
CA TRP A 176 14.04 21.47 27.60
C TRP A 176 12.81 22.36 27.53
N GLN A 177 12.88 23.53 28.10
CA GLN A 177 11.80 24.53 28.07
C GLN A 177 11.55 25.01 26.63
N PHE A 178 12.63 25.24 25.89
CA PHE A 178 12.54 25.61 24.47
C PHE A 178 11.88 24.54 23.64
N LEU A 179 12.35 23.28 23.69
CA LEU A 179 11.78 22.16 22.94
C LEU A 179 10.31 21.92 23.27
N LYS A 180 9.94 22.01 24.55
CA LYS A 180 8.55 21.89 25.00
C LYS A 180 7.68 23.06 24.55
N GLY A 181 8.18 24.28 24.58
CA GLY A 181 7.50 25.46 24.08
C GLY A 181 7.39 25.46 22.55
N PHE A 182 8.43 24.99 21.88
CA PHE A 182 8.46 24.81 20.43
C PHE A 182 7.39 23.84 19.96
N ASP A 183 7.33 22.65 20.54
CA ASP A 183 6.37 21.60 20.14
C ASP A 183 4.94 22.14 20.19
N LYS A 184 4.56 22.76 21.32
CA LYS A 184 3.22 23.32 21.48
C LYS A 184 2.95 24.46 20.50
N LYS A 185 3.83 25.44 20.41
CA LYS A 185 3.61 26.63 19.56
C LYS A 185 3.70 26.30 18.08
N HIS A 186 4.62 25.43 17.71
CA HIS A 186 4.75 24.94 16.33
C HIS A 186 3.49 24.20 15.90
N ALA A 187 2.97 23.30 16.74
CA ALA A 187 1.72 22.59 16.46
C ALA A 187 0.52 23.54 16.31
N GLU A 188 0.40 24.55 17.19
CA GLU A 188 -0.65 25.57 17.08
C GLU A 188 -0.59 26.31 15.73
N LEU A 189 0.58 26.82 15.35
CA LEU A 189 0.76 27.60 14.11
C LEU A 189 0.60 26.74 12.86
N VAL A 190 1.05 25.49 12.88
CA VAL A 190 0.85 24.56 11.78
C VAL A 190 -0.63 24.21 11.63
N ASN A 191 -1.35 23.97 12.73
CA ASN A 191 -2.78 23.70 12.69
C ASN A 191 -3.58 24.91 12.17
N GLU A 192 -3.22 26.13 12.58
CA GLU A 192 -3.82 27.36 12.02
C GLU A 192 -3.58 27.47 10.52
N ARG A 193 -2.37 27.13 10.06
CA ARG A 193 -2.03 27.18 8.63
C ARG A 193 -2.73 26.08 7.83
N GLU A 194 -2.78 24.85 8.34
CA GLU A 194 -3.52 23.75 7.74
C GLU A 194 -5.00 24.10 7.59
N LYS A 195 -5.59 24.67 8.63
CA LYS A 195 -6.96 25.14 8.60
C LYS A 195 -7.16 26.24 7.55
N ALA A 196 -6.28 27.24 7.50
CA ALA A 196 -6.37 28.31 6.52
C ALA A 196 -6.26 27.78 5.06
N LEU A 197 -5.38 26.82 4.81
CA LEU A 197 -5.26 26.16 3.49
C LEU A 197 -6.50 25.32 3.17
N SER A 198 -7.02 24.57 4.13
CA SER A 198 -8.24 23.78 3.97
C SER A 198 -9.45 24.68 3.70
N ASP A 199 -9.57 25.77 4.44
CA ASP A 199 -10.63 26.76 4.25
C ASP A 199 -10.52 27.44 2.86
N ASN A 200 -9.30 27.74 2.38
CA ASN A 200 -9.09 28.27 1.04
C ASN A 200 -9.49 27.25 -0.05
N ILE A 201 -9.12 26.00 0.09
CA ILE A 201 -9.52 24.94 -0.85
C ILE A 201 -11.05 24.86 -0.90
N LYS A 202 -11.70 24.76 0.26
CA LYS A 202 -13.15 24.55 0.37
C LYS A 202 -13.95 25.76 -0.09
N ASN A 203 -13.54 26.98 0.29
CA ASN A 203 -14.36 28.18 0.13
C ASN A 203 -14.01 29.00 -1.11
N THR A 204 -12.83 28.77 -1.71
CA THR A 204 -12.36 29.55 -2.86
C THR A 204 -12.07 28.66 -4.07
N LEU A 205 -11.20 27.65 -3.91
CA LEU A 205 -10.73 26.87 -5.06
C LEU A 205 -11.79 25.87 -5.57
N ASP A 206 -12.48 25.14 -4.70
CA ASP A 206 -13.52 24.21 -5.11
C ASP A 206 -14.72 24.89 -5.79
N PRO A 207 -15.24 26.05 -5.27
CA PRO A 207 -16.28 26.81 -5.98
C PRO A 207 -15.82 27.32 -7.35
N ALA A 208 -14.57 27.82 -7.47
CA ALA A 208 -14.03 28.29 -8.73
C ALA A 208 -13.89 27.16 -9.77
N ILE A 209 -13.42 25.97 -9.33
CA ILE A 209 -13.36 24.78 -10.20
C ILE A 209 -14.76 24.38 -10.65
N LYS A 210 -15.75 24.36 -9.76
CA LYS A 210 -17.14 24.05 -10.08
C LYS A 210 -17.71 25.01 -11.12
N GLU A 211 -17.49 26.31 -10.95
CA GLU A 211 -17.96 27.35 -11.87
C GLU A 211 -17.35 27.17 -13.26
N LYS A 212 -16.04 27.00 -13.33
CA LYS A 212 -15.32 26.81 -14.59
C LYS A 212 -15.67 25.49 -15.25
N ALA A 213 -15.88 24.42 -14.49
CA ALA A 213 -16.36 23.15 -14.98
C ALA A 213 -17.76 23.25 -15.57
N LEU A 214 -18.69 23.99 -14.93
CA LEU A 214 -20.01 24.25 -15.46
C LEU A 214 -19.97 25.07 -16.73
N ALA A 215 -19.05 26.04 -16.85
CA ALA A 215 -18.84 26.80 -18.05
C ALA A 215 -18.43 25.93 -19.24
N LEU A 216 -17.55 24.93 -19.03
CA LEU A 216 -17.18 23.95 -20.07
C LEU A 216 -18.38 23.09 -20.51
N VAL A 217 -19.19 22.61 -19.54
CA VAL A 217 -20.41 21.82 -19.86
C VAL A 217 -21.41 22.67 -20.66
N ASN A 218 -21.62 23.95 -20.28
CA ASN A 218 -22.56 24.84 -20.94
C ASN A 218 -22.12 25.24 -22.35
N LEU A 219 -20.82 25.21 -22.63
CA LEU A 219 -20.30 25.44 -23.99
C LEU A 219 -20.49 24.23 -24.91
N GLY A 220 -21.12 23.13 -24.41
CA GLY A 220 -21.35 21.93 -25.22
C GLY A 220 -20.05 21.32 -25.72
N ILE A 221 -18.98 21.42 -24.92
CA ILE A 221 -17.70 20.80 -25.25
C ILE A 221 -17.93 19.30 -25.25
N THR A 222 -18.37 18.81 -26.36
CA THR A 222 -18.63 17.41 -26.62
C THR A 222 -17.41 16.80 -27.30
N THR A 223 -17.24 15.56 -27.14
CA THR A 223 -16.12 14.73 -27.54
C THR A 223 -15.90 14.54 -29.05
N THR A 224 -16.67 15.12 -29.84
CA THR A 224 -16.41 15.15 -31.31
C THR A 224 -15.18 15.99 -31.64
N ASP A 225 -14.75 16.87 -30.74
CA ASP A 225 -13.49 17.60 -30.87
C ASP A 225 -12.41 16.98 -29.99
N PRO A 226 -11.41 16.31 -30.59
CA PRO A 226 -10.31 15.65 -29.81
C PRO A 226 -9.57 16.61 -28.89
N LYS A 227 -9.55 17.88 -29.18
CA LYS A 227 -8.88 18.94 -28.44
C LYS A 227 -9.47 19.13 -27.02
N TYR A 228 -10.74 18.78 -26.84
CA TYR A 228 -11.48 19.06 -25.62
C TYR A 228 -11.87 17.78 -24.82
N SER A 229 -11.58 16.56 -25.32
CA SER A 229 -11.95 15.32 -24.66
C SER A 229 -11.32 15.23 -23.25
N GLU A 230 -10.08 15.62 -23.12
CA GLU A 230 -9.38 15.65 -21.82
C GLU A 230 -9.99 16.69 -20.85
N GLY A 231 -10.39 17.85 -21.35
CA GLY A 231 -11.07 18.88 -20.57
C GLY A 231 -12.43 18.43 -20.06
N VAL A 232 -13.20 17.71 -20.87
CA VAL A 232 -14.50 17.12 -20.48
C VAL A 232 -14.29 16.08 -19.39
N VAL A 233 -13.27 15.23 -19.49
CA VAL A 233 -12.92 14.22 -18.48
C VAL A 233 -12.59 14.87 -17.13
N LYS A 234 -11.70 15.85 -17.12
CA LYS A 234 -11.33 16.59 -15.89
C LYS A 234 -12.52 17.33 -15.30
N ASN A 235 -13.41 17.85 -16.14
CA ASN A 235 -14.62 18.53 -15.74
C ASN A 235 -15.57 17.58 -14.96
N PHE A 236 -15.80 16.38 -15.46
CA PHE A 236 -16.67 15.41 -14.80
C PHE A 236 -16.11 15.01 -13.41
N ASP A 237 -14.81 14.77 -13.30
CA ASP A 237 -14.17 14.44 -12.02
C ASP A 237 -14.33 15.60 -11.00
N ALA A 238 -14.13 16.84 -11.43
CA ALA A 238 -14.25 18.00 -10.55
C ALA A 238 -15.68 18.25 -10.07
N LEU A 239 -16.68 18.03 -10.92
CA LEU A 239 -18.10 18.17 -10.56
C LEU A 239 -18.53 17.05 -9.60
N ASP A 240 -18.10 15.82 -9.82
CA ASP A 240 -18.40 14.69 -8.96
C ASP A 240 -17.82 14.91 -7.55
N ASP A 241 -16.54 15.31 -7.44
CA ASP A 241 -15.90 15.62 -6.18
C ASP A 241 -16.64 16.73 -5.40
N THR A 242 -17.14 17.74 -6.12
CA THR A 242 -17.90 18.85 -5.55
C THR A 242 -19.24 18.39 -4.99
N LEU A 243 -19.97 17.55 -5.70
CA LEU A 243 -21.27 17.01 -5.29
C LEU A 243 -21.12 16.07 -4.08
N ARG A 244 -20.07 15.24 -4.06
CA ARG A 244 -19.77 14.37 -2.92
C ARG A 244 -19.42 15.15 -1.66
N LYS A 245 -18.71 16.27 -1.81
CA LYS A 245 -18.40 17.16 -0.70
C LYS A 245 -19.66 17.82 -0.16
N ASP A 246 -20.59 18.24 -1.03
CA ASP A 246 -21.88 18.78 -0.59
C ASP A 246 -22.67 17.75 0.24
N ILE A 247 -22.67 16.47 -0.19
CA ILE A 247 -23.28 15.39 0.58
C ILE A 247 -22.63 15.27 1.96
N SER A 248 -21.30 15.22 2.04
CA SER A 248 -20.58 15.12 3.32
C SER A 248 -20.92 16.28 4.26
N GLU A 249 -21.04 17.50 3.73
CA GLU A 249 -21.45 18.67 4.52
C GLU A 249 -22.87 18.55 5.05
N LYS A 250 -23.80 17.96 4.28
CA LYS A 250 -25.17 17.69 4.71
C LYS A 250 -25.24 16.55 5.73
N GLU A 251 -24.40 15.52 5.61
CA GLU A 251 -24.27 14.46 6.62
C GLU A 251 -23.77 15.01 7.93
N ASP A 252 -22.74 15.85 7.93
CA ASP A 252 -22.24 16.55 9.13
C ASP A 252 -23.30 17.48 9.74
N ALA A 253 -24.11 18.14 8.90
CA ALA A 253 -25.19 18.99 9.38
C ALA A 253 -26.28 18.15 10.07
N LEU A 254 -26.68 17.02 9.50
CA LEU A 254 -27.63 16.10 10.12
C LEU A 254 -27.10 15.53 11.44
N ASP A 255 -25.81 15.15 11.50
CA ASP A 255 -25.20 14.66 12.73
C ASP A 255 -25.20 15.73 13.84
N ARG A 256 -24.92 16.99 13.50
CA ARG A 256 -24.98 18.10 14.45
C ARG A 256 -26.38 18.32 15.03
N VAL A 257 -27.42 18.23 14.19
CA VAL A 257 -28.77 18.41 14.69
C VAL A 257 -29.27 17.20 15.48
N ASN A 258 -28.91 16.00 15.12
CA ASN A 258 -29.15 14.79 15.91
C ASN A 258 -28.51 14.89 17.30
N LYS A 259 -27.26 15.35 17.39
CA LYS A 259 -26.57 15.59 18.68
C LYS A 259 -27.29 16.63 19.55
N LYS A 260 -27.92 17.66 18.96
CA LYS A 260 -28.75 18.61 19.72
C LYS A 260 -29.98 17.93 20.30
N VAL A 261 -30.61 17.03 19.53
CA VAL A 261 -31.77 16.26 20.02
C VAL A 261 -31.34 15.35 21.17
N ASP A 262 -30.22 14.63 21.03
CA ASP A 262 -29.68 13.76 22.09
C ASP A 262 -29.32 14.54 23.36
N GLN A 263 -28.75 15.73 23.22
CA GLN A 263 -28.50 16.62 24.36
C GLN A 263 -29.79 17.01 25.05
N LYS A 264 -30.82 17.37 24.28
CA LYS A 264 -32.12 17.75 24.83
C LYS A 264 -32.81 16.59 25.54
N ILE A 265 -32.73 15.39 24.98
CA ILE A 265 -33.19 14.16 25.63
C ILE A 265 -32.43 13.94 26.95
N SER A 266 -31.12 14.14 26.96
CA SER A 266 -30.30 14.00 28.17
C SER A 266 -30.62 15.07 29.24
N GLU A 267 -31.00 16.30 28.84
CA GLU A 267 -31.46 17.35 29.74
C GLU A 267 -32.79 16.97 30.39
N ILE A 268 -33.76 16.44 29.62
CA ILE A 268 -35.02 15.94 30.13
C ILE A 268 -34.81 14.80 31.14
N ASP A 269 -33.88 13.88 30.85
CA ASP A 269 -33.53 12.76 31.75
C ASP A 269 -32.94 13.24 33.10
N ARG A 270 -32.29 14.39 33.10
CA ARG A 270 -31.81 15.07 34.34
C ARG A 270 -32.89 15.95 34.99
N SER A 271 -33.94 16.24 34.26
CA SER A 271 -35.04 17.01 34.72
C SER A 271 -36.01 16.15 35.56
N LYS A 272 -37.10 16.71 35.97
CA LYS A 272 -38.07 16.05 36.86
C LYS A 272 -38.97 15.02 36.14
N VAL A 273 -38.97 14.95 34.79
CA VAL A 273 -39.74 14.05 33.97
C VAL A 273 -39.05 12.69 33.83
N ILE A 274 -39.81 11.59 33.98
CA ILE A 274 -39.28 10.25 33.74
C ILE A 274 -39.55 9.86 32.28
N LEU A 275 -38.48 9.66 31.47
CA LEU A 275 -38.64 9.14 30.11
C LEU A 275 -38.80 7.61 30.11
N GLU A 276 -39.88 7.13 29.55
CA GLU A 276 -40.17 5.68 29.38
C GLU A 276 -39.27 5.07 28.32
N LYS A 277 -39.00 5.81 27.25
CA LYS A 277 -38.06 5.47 26.16
C LYS A 277 -37.22 6.69 25.82
N LYS A 278 -35.98 6.44 25.38
CA LYS A 278 -35.00 7.47 25.00
C LYS A 278 -34.87 7.66 23.50
N ASP A 279 -35.65 6.90 22.72
CA ASP A 279 -35.74 7.10 21.28
C ASP A 279 -36.80 8.14 20.94
N LEU A 280 -36.65 8.79 19.80
CA LEU A 280 -37.52 9.90 19.41
C LEU A 280 -39.00 9.49 19.22
N GLU A 281 -39.23 8.28 18.69
CA GLU A 281 -40.60 7.74 18.53
C GLU A 281 -41.26 7.48 19.89
N GLY A 282 -40.48 6.94 20.84
CA GLY A 282 -40.94 6.74 22.21
C GLY A 282 -41.25 8.05 22.91
N ILE A 283 -40.44 9.08 22.67
CA ILE A 283 -40.68 10.42 23.23
C ILE A 283 -41.95 11.05 22.65
N LYS A 284 -42.22 10.94 21.35
CA LYS A 284 -43.48 11.40 20.74
C LYS A 284 -44.69 10.68 21.29
N ALA A 285 -44.59 9.36 21.46
CA ALA A 285 -45.66 8.57 22.07
C ALA A 285 -45.88 8.96 23.53
N GLN A 286 -44.83 9.32 24.26
CA GLN A 286 -44.92 9.81 25.64
C GLN A 286 -45.51 11.21 25.70
N GLU A 287 -45.21 12.10 24.76
CA GLU A 287 -45.85 13.44 24.68
C GLU A 287 -47.36 13.33 24.64
N ALA A 288 -47.89 12.42 23.79
CA ALA A 288 -49.37 12.19 23.76
C ALA A 288 -49.92 11.67 25.09
N LYS A 289 -49.16 10.82 25.82
CA LYS A 289 -49.57 10.36 27.16
C LYS A 289 -49.55 11.49 28.19
N ILE A 290 -48.56 12.36 28.13
CA ILE A 290 -48.45 13.54 28.99
C ILE A 290 -49.59 14.50 28.71
N ASP A 291 -49.97 14.74 27.46
CA ASP A 291 -51.09 15.57 27.08
C ASP A 291 -52.41 15.01 27.63
N ALA A 292 -52.65 13.69 27.50
CA ALA A 292 -53.84 13.05 28.06
C ALA A 292 -53.87 13.12 29.58
N ALA A 293 -52.76 12.84 30.27
CA ALA A 293 -52.65 12.92 31.71
C ALA A 293 -52.81 14.36 32.20
N LYS A 294 -52.23 15.35 31.52
CA LYS A 294 -52.37 16.76 31.80
C LYS A 294 -53.86 17.20 31.71
N ALA A 295 -54.52 16.87 30.60
CA ALA A 295 -55.93 17.16 30.40
C ALA A 295 -56.80 16.57 31.53
N ARG A 296 -56.44 15.35 32.00
CA ARG A 296 -57.20 14.73 33.12
C ARG A 296 -56.97 15.44 34.47
N VAL A 297 -55.71 15.81 34.78
CA VAL A 297 -55.38 16.55 36.02
C VAL A 297 -55.96 17.98 36.01
N ASP A 298 -56.12 18.58 34.82
CA ASP A 298 -56.69 19.90 34.63
C ASP A 298 -58.25 19.90 34.73
N SER A 299 -58.88 18.72 34.52
CA SER A 299 -60.31 18.57 34.58
C SER A 299 -60.89 18.77 36.03
N THR A 300 -62.17 18.94 36.14
CA THR A 300 -62.87 19.04 37.44
C THR A 300 -62.98 17.64 38.06
N LEU A 301 -62.19 17.37 39.07
CA LEU A 301 -62.16 16.10 39.81
C LEU A 301 -62.91 16.26 41.14
N THR A 302 -64.04 15.54 41.23
CA THR A 302 -64.98 15.72 42.39
C THR A 302 -64.84 14.61 43.45
N THR A 303 -64.31 13.43 43.04
CA THR A 303 -64.20 12.28 43.98
C THR A 303 -62.72 11.97 44.27
N SER A 304 -62.48 11.39 45.46
CA SER A 304 -61.14 10.89 45.80
C SER A 304 -60.66 9.83 44.84
N SER A 305 -61.53 9.01 44.28
CA SER A 305 -61.21 7.98 43.26
C SER A 305 -60.70 8.65 41.98
N ASP A 306 -61.43 9.66 41.45
CA ASP A 306 -61.07 10.34 40.22
C ASP A 306 -59.69 11.06 40.37
N LYS A 307 -59.46 11.66 41.53
CA LYS A 307 -58.16 12.32 41.83
C LYS A 307 -57.04 11.34 41.89
N ARG A 308 -57.22 10.16 42.53
CA ARG A 308 -56.19 9.09 42.54
C ARG A 308 -55.92 8.53 41.15
N GLU A 309 -56.93 8.26 40.32
CA GLU A 309 -56.77 7.81 38.96
C GLU A 309 -56.02 8.82 38.09
N ALA A 310 -56.36 10.12 38.25
CA ALA A 310 -55.60 11.18 37.53
C ALA A 310 -54.12 11.25 37.94
N LEU A 311 -53.81 11.04 39.21
CA LEU A 311 -52.41 10.94 39.68
C LEU A 311 -51.70 9.67 39.17
N LEU A 312 -52.40 8.54 39.10
CA LEU A 312 -51.88 7.30 38.53
C LEU A 312 -51.56 7.43 37.05
N ASP A 313 -52.42 8.10 36.30
CA ASP A 313 -52.19 8.37 34.87
C ASP A 313 -51.02 9.35 34.67
N ALA A 314 -50.90 10.34 35.56
CA ALA A 314 -49.72 11.23 35.55
C ALA A 314 -48.41 10.44 35.78
N ILE A 315 -48.37 9.53 36.76
CA ILE A 315 -47.20 8.69 37.00
C ILE A 315 -46.90 7.80 35.80
N LYS A 316 -47.93 7.14 35.19
CA LYS A 316 -47.77 6.32 33.98
C LYS A 316 -47.24 7.11 32.78
N ALA A 317 -47.57 8.40 32.71
CA ALA A 317 -47.06 9.30 31.67
C ALA A 317 -45.66 9.84 31.97
N GLY A 318 -45.02 9.45 33.08
CA GLY A 318 -43.71 9.95 33.49
C GLY A 318 -43.73 11.33 34.20
N ILE A 319 -44.90 11.85 34.51
CA ILE A 319 -45.06 13.13 35.27
C ILE A 319 -44.72 12.89 36.74
N PRO A 320 -43.87 13.70 37.37
CA PRO A 320 -43.54 13.55 38.76
C PRO A 320 -44.70 13.97 39.65
N VAL A 321 -45.23 13.01 40.42
CA VAL A 321 -46.22 13.25 41.47
C VAL A 321 -45.49 13.35 42.82
N VAL A 322 -45.53 14.48 43.48
CA VAL A 322 -44.74 14.77 44.68
C VAL A 322 -45.63 15.16 45.85
N LYS A 323 -45.32 14.59 47.04
CA LYS A 323 -45.89 14.99 48.30
C LYS A 323 -44.73 15.25 49.29
N ASP A 324 -44.70 16.39 49.95
CA ASP A 324 -43.71 16.77 50.95
C ASP A 324 -42.27 16.58 50.50
N GLY A 325 -42.01 16.92 49.21
CA GLY A 325 -40.68 16.77 48.58
C GLY A 325 -40.33 15.31 48.15
N LYS A 326 -41.18 14.33 48.46
CA LYS A 326 -40.96 12.92 48.10
C LYS A 326 -41.83 12.53 46.91
N ARG A 327 -41.20 11.91 45.93
CA ARG A 327 -41.91 11.35 44.71
C ARG A 327 -42.73 10.15 45.12
N LEU A 328 -43.99 10.14 44.71
CA LEU A 328 -44.93 9.05 44.95
C LEU A 328 -44.87 8.03 43.83
N THR A 329 -44.93 6.74 44.18
CA THR A 329 -45.13 5.61 43.25
C THR A 329 -46.62 5.37 43.00
N GLN A 330 -46.95 4.51 42.03
CA GLN A 330 -48.35 4.10 41.78
C GLN A 330 -48.96 3.43 43.02
N ASP A 331 -48.17 2.65 43.78
CA ASP A 331 -48.63 1.97 44.98
C ASP A 331 -48.83 2.94 46.16
N ASP A 332 -47.94 3.99 46.22
CA ASP A 332 -48.13 5.04 47.24
C ASP A 332 -49.45 5.82 46.98
N VAL A 333 -49.83 6.06 45.73
CA VAL A 333 -51.09 6.77 45.37
C VAL A 333 -52.31 5.90 45.64
N LYS A 334 -52.21 4.58 45.50
CA LYS A 334 -53.30 3.62 45.80
C LYS A 334 -53.50 3.44 47.30
N ASP A 335 -52.44 3.59 48.09
CA ASP A 335 -52.48 3.39 49.54
C ASP A 335 -52.94 4.66 50.29
N SER A 336 -54.17 4.60 50.85
CA SER A 336 -54.75 5.72 51.60
C SER A 336 -54.00 6.05 52.89
N THR A 337 -53.13 5.16 53.36
CA THR A 337 -52.31 5.45 54.53
C THR A 337 -51.07 6.28 54.17
N LYS A 338 -50.58 6.20 52.93
CA LYS A 338 -49.45 7.01 52.40
C LYS A 338 -49.92 8.32 51.78
N LEU A 339 -51.09 8.32 51.14
CA LEU A 339 -51.69 9.49 50.56
C LEU A 339 -53.15 9.58 51.05
N ALA A 340 -53.33 10.35 52.09
CA ALA A 340 -54.67 10.59 52.65
C ALA A 340 -55.55 11.39 51.68
N ASP A 341 -56.90 11.17 51.74
CA ASP A 341 -57.83 11.87 50.86
C ASP A 341 -57.82 13.40 51.06
N SER A 342 -57.45 13.86 52.27
CA SER A 342 -57.23 15.30 52.56
C SER A 342 -56.07 15.93 51.79
N ASP A 343 -55.08 15.15 51.37
CA ASP A 343 -53.87 15.64 50.71
C ASP A 343 -53.98 15.65 49.16
N LEU A 344 -55.05 14.98 48.64
CA LEU A 344 -55.24 14.82 47.21
C LEU A 344 -55.29 16.13 46.43
N ASP A 345 -55.97 17.16 46.96
CA ASP A 345 -56.13 18.45 46.28
C ASP A 345 -54.78 19.19 46.16
N GLY A 346 -53.99 19.11 47.22
CA GLY A 346 -52.65 19.68 47.21
C GLY A 346 -51.74 19.00 46.23
N VAL A 347 -51.75 17.64 46.18
CA VAL A 347 -50.96 16.85 45.26
C VAL A 347 -51.43 16.99 43.81
N ILE A 348 -52.75 17.12 43.57
CA ILE A 348 -53.27 17.39 42.20
C ILE A 348 -52.80 18.77 41.75
N THR A 349 -52.82 19.77 42.62
CA THR A 349 -52.38 21.16 42.28
C THR A 349 -50.89 21.15 41.88
N THR A 350 -50.04 20.51 42.67
CA THR A 350 -48.60 20.41 42.35
C THR A 350 -48.35 19.54 41.09
N THR A 351 -49.09 18.46 40.88
CA THR A 351 -49.05 17.62 39.73
C THR A 351 -49.50 18.35 38.45
N ARG A 352 -50.45 19.27 38.54
CA ARG A 352 -50.91 20.12 37.43
C ARG A 352 -49.75 20.99 36.88
N SER A 353 -49.00 21.64 37.80
CA SER A 353 -47.79 22.39 37.42
C SER A 353 -46.73 21.47 36.82
N ALA A 354 -46.45 20.33 37.45
CA ALA A 354 -45.48 19.37 36.96
C ALA A 354 -45.86 18.80 35.58
N ALA A 355 -47.16 18.63 35.29
CA ALA A 355 -47.64 18.18 33.98
C ALA A 355 -47.43 19.26 32.90
N ALA A 356 -47.58 20.52 33.22
CA ALA A 356 -47.32 21.61 32.30
C ALA A 356 -45.80 21.72 31.97
N ASP A 357 -44.98 21.61 33.02
CA ASP A 357 -43.50 21.58 32.83
C ASP A 357 -43.05 20.39 32.01
N ALA A 358 -43.58 19.17 32.32
CA ALA A 358 -43.29 17.94 31.60
C ALA A 358 -43.67 18.04 30.11
N LYS A 359 -44.85 18.60 29.81
CA LYS A 359 -45.26 18.87 28.45
C LYS A 359 -44.31 19.80 27.71
N SER A 360 -43.97 20.93 28.32
CA SER A 360 -43.04 21.94 27.75
C SER A 360 -41.68 21.33 27.41
N GLU A 361 -41.14 20.50 28.32
CA GLU A 361 -39.83 19.87 28.17
C GLU A 361 -39.84 18.82 27.04
N VAL A 362 -40.83 17.95 26.98
CA VAL A 362 -40.90 16.90 25.96
C VAL A 362 -41.24 17.50 24.59
N SER A 363 -42.12 18.50 24.52
CA SER A 363 -42.45 19.19 23.26
C SER A 363 -41.26 19.91 22.64
N ALA A 364 -40.29 20.30 23.44
CA ALA A 364 -39.05 20.90 22.91
C ALA A 364 -38.24 19.94 22.03
N VAL A 365 -38.29 18.63 22.30
CA VAL A 365 -37.59 17.62 21.47
C VAL A 365 -38.34 17.40 20.16
N THR A 366 -39.66 17.28 20.19
CA THR A 366 -40.45 17.07 18.97
C THR A 366 -40.42 18.30 18.06
N THR A 367 -40.30 19.51 18.66
CA THR A 367 -40.09 20.76 17.91
C THR A 367 -38.74 20.74 17.20
N LEU A 368 -37.64 20.34 17.87
CA LEU A 368 -36.33 20.24 17.26
C LEU A 368 -36.31 19.24 16.10
N GLU A 369 -37.01 18.15 16.20
CA GLU A 369 -37.14 17.22 15.08
C GLU A 369 -37.77 17.88 13.86
N ALA A 370 -38.88 18.55 14.07
CA ALA A 370 -39.62 19.18 12.96
C ALA A 370 -38.83 20.36 12.35
N SER A 371 -38.16 21.17 13.17
CA SER A 371 -37.48 22.38 12.71
C SER A 371 -36.09 22.13 12.17
N ASP A 372 -35.34 21.18 12.72
CA ASP A 372 -33.93 20.99 12.43
C ASP A 372 -33.65 19.67 11.74
N VAL A 373 -34.16 18.54 12.27
CA VAL A 373 -33.78 17.19 11.77
C VAL A 373 -34.44 16.90 10.42
N LEU A 374 -35.74 17.10 10.27
CA LEU A 374 -36.47 16.82 9.03
C LEU A 374 -35.96 17.66 7.85
N PRO A 375 -35.72 18.99 8.00
CA PRO A 375 -35.11 19.77 6.92
C PRO A 375 -33.70 19.32 6.55
N ALA A 376 -32.86 18.96 7.54
CA ALA A 376 -31.51 18.46 7.29
C ALA A 376 -31.53 17.12 6.54
N LYS A 377 -32.43 16.21 6.92
CA LYS A 377 -32.68 14.96 6.20
C LYS A 377 -33.09 15.20 4.74
N ALA A 378 -34.06 16.09 4.52
CA ALA A 378 -34.55 16.41 3.18
C ALA A 378 -33.43 17.01 2.30
N ALA A 379 -32.62 17.88 2.90
CA ALA A 379 -31.46 18.47 2.18
C ALA A 379 -30.43 17.40 1.80
N LEU A 380 -30.15 16.46 2.66
CA LEU A 380 -29.22 15.35 2.38
C LEU A 380 -29.76 14.44 1.26
N GLU A 381 -31.02 14.05 1.32
CA GLU A 381 -31.65 13.20 0.28
C GLU A 381 -31.66 13.93 -1.10
N SER A 382 -31.96 15.21 -1.12
CA SER A 382 -31.91 16.02 -2.35
C SER A 382 -30.49 16.09 -2.92
N ALA A 383 -29.46 16.22 -2.09
CA ALA A 383 -28.06 16.22 -2.52
C ALA A 383 -27.65 14.86 -3.09
N LYS A 384 -28.07 13.76 -2.45
CA LYS A 384 -27.85 12.39 -2.94
C LYS A 384 -28.52 12.14 -4.28
N GLU A 385 -29.76 12.57 -4.44
CA GLU A 385 -30.48 12.45 -5.72
C GLU A 385 -29.78 13.25 -6.83
N THR A 386 -29.28 14.44 -6.52
CA THR A 386 -28.54 15.27 -7.48
C THR A 386 -27.26 14.55 -7.94
N LEU A 387 -26.51 13.93 -7.04
CA LEU A 387 -25.32 13.13 -7.38
C LEU A 387 -25.69 11.95 -8.28
N VAL A 388 -26.70 11.16 -7.92
CA VAL A 388 -27.15 10.00 -8.71
C VAL A 388 -27.56 10.40 -10.13
N ASN A 389 -28.27 11.50 -10.30
CA ASN A 389 -28.69 12.00 -11.61
C ASN A 389 -27.50 12.50 -12.44
N PHE A 390 -26.54 13.14 -11.80
CA PHE A 390 -25.29 13.56 -12.43
C PHE A 390 -24.45 12.35 -12.88
N GLU A 391 -24.27 11.33 -12.01
CA GLU A 391 -23.55 10.11 -12.34
C GLU A 391 -24.19 9.33 -13.50
N LYS A 392 -25.53 9.23 -13.54
CA LYS A 392 -26.27 8.64 -14.67
C LYS A 392 -26.01 9.38 -15.97
N LYS A 393 -26.00 10.73 -15.92
CA LYS A 393 -25.69 11.56 -17.09
C LYS A 393 -24.26 11.31 -17.58
N ILE A 394 -23.29 11.33 -16.66
CA ILE A 394 -21.88 11.06 -17.02
C ILE A 394 -21.74 9.67 -17.64
N ALA A 395 -22.35 8.63 -17.03
CA ALA A 395 -22.28 7.27 -17.55
C ALA A 395 -22.81 7.20 -19.00
N ASN A 396 -23.90 7.89 -19.30
CA ASN A 396 -24.48 7.93 -20.64
C ASN A 396 -23.60 8.72 -21.62
N ASP A 397 -23.14 9.90 -21.22
CA ASP A 397 -22.34 10.77 -22.06
C ASP A 397 -20.96 10.11 -22.34
N THR A 398 -20.30 9.57 -21.32
CA THR A 398 -19.01 8.86 -21.50
C THR A 398 -19.17 7.56 -22.29
N LYS A 399 -20.32 6.85 -22.17
CA LYS A 399 -20.62 5.69 -23.01
C LYS A 399 -20.69 6.07 -24.49
N LYS A 400 -21.38 7.18 -24.80
CA LYS A 400 -21.48 7.71 -26.18
C LYS A 400 -20.12 8.12 -26.72
N ILE A 401 -19.35 8.86 -25.89
CA ILE A 401 -18.02 9.34 -26.22
C ILE A 401 -17.07 8.16 -26.49
N ALA A 402 -17.00 7.18 -25.58
CA ALA A 402 -16.14 6.01 -25.73
C ALA A 402 -16.47 5.24 -27.02
N LYS A 403 -17.77 5.16 -27.37
CA LYS A 403 -18.21 4.51 -28.60
C LYS A 403 -17.75 5.26 -29.85
N ASP A 404 -17.90 6.59 -29.85
CA ASP A 404 -17.56 7.43 -30.99
C ASP A 404 -16.03 7.52 -31.19
N GLU A 405 -15.27 7.66 -30.09
CA GLU A 405 -13.81 7.69 -30.12
C GLU A 405 -13.22 6.32 -30.49
N LEU A 406 -13.75 5.21 -29.95
CA LEU A 406 -13.31 3.88 -30.35
C LEU A 406 -13.57 3.60 -31.82
N LYS A 407 -14.72 4.08 -32.34
CA LYS A 407 -15.02 3.97 -33.77
C LYS A 407 -14.01 4.78 -34.59
N ALA A 408 -13.75 6.03 -34.21
CA ALA A 408 -12.76 6.88 -34.86
C ALA A 408 -11.36 6.27 -34.84
N TYR A 409 -10.96 5.70 -33.68
CA TYR A 409 -9.70 4.98 -33.56
C TYR A 409 -9.63 3.76 -34.48
N LYS A 410 -10.66 2.87 -34.46
CA LYS A 410 -10.72 1.72 -35.36
C LYS A 410 -10.71 2.12 -36.83
N ASP A 411 -11.42 3.21 -37.19
CA ASP A 411 -11.42 3.75 -38.52
C ASP A 411 -10.04 4.30 -38.94
N SER A 412 -9.27 4.84 -37.98
CA SER A 412 -7.92 5.39 -38.22
C SER A 412 -6.86 4.31 -38.44
N ILE A 413 -7.06 3.11 -37.90
CA ILE A 413 -6.11 1.99 -38.02
C ILE A 413 -6.55 0.94 -39.06
N ASP A 414 -7.74 1.03 -39.64
CA ASP A 414 -8.23 0.07 -40.63
C ASP A 414 -7.50 0.23 -41.97
N PRO A 415 -6.65 -0.76 -42.39
CA PRO A 415 -5.88 -0.66 -43.62
C PRO A 415 -6.74 -0.79 -44.87
N HIS A 416 -8.01 -1.19 -44.77
CA HIS A 416 -8.94 -1.35 -45.90
C HIS A 416 -9.86 -0.16 -46.05
N LYS A 417 -9.82 0.80 -45.15
CA LYS A 417 -10.69 1.97 -45.19
C LYS A 417 -10.00 3.11 -45.93
N THR A 418 -10.61 3.57 -47.04
CA THR A 418 -10.07 4.67 -47.85
C THR A 418 -9.87 5.92 -46.99
N GLY A 419 -8.65 6.47 -46.98
CA GLY A 419 -8.27 7.63 -46.21
C GLY A 419 -8.00 7.37 -44.73
N SER A 420 -7.89 6.08 -44.30
CA SER A 420 -7.45 5.74 -42.96
C SER A 420 -5.97 6.09 -42.72
N GLU A 421 -5.61 6.41 -41.49
CA GLU A 421 -4.20 6.67 -41.13
C GLU A 421 -3.31 5.44 -41.30
N ALA A 422 -3.84 4.24 -41.13
CA ALA A 422 -3.12 3.00 -41.43
C ALA A 422 -2.84 2.87 -42.95
N GLU A 423 -3.78 3.22 -43.79
CA GLU A 423 -3.59 3.31 -45.26
C GLU A 423 -2.54 4.38 -45.60
N ALA A 424 -2.62 5.55 -44.96
CA ALA A 424 -1.63 6.63 -45.14
C ALA A 424 -0.21 6.20 -44.78
N ILE A 425 -0.07 5.48 -43.66
CA ILE A 425 1.21 4.88 -43.23
C ILE A 425 1.70 3.86 -44.28
N ALA A 426 0.83 2.96 -44.71
CA ALA A 426 1.19 1.93 -45.71
C ALA A 426 1.66 2.58 -47.02
N ASN A 427 0.91 3.55 -47.54
CA ASN A 427 1.24 4.27 -48.75
C ASN A 427 2.54 5.08 -48.62
N ALA A 428 2.75 5.76 -47.49
CA ALA A 428 3.97 6.50 -47.21
C ALA A 428 5.20 5.57 -47.05
N LYS A 429 5.04 4.39 -46.48
CA LYS A 429 6.12 3.35 -46.41
C LYS A 429 6.53 2.85 -47.78
N VAL A 430 5.55 2.64 -48.69
CA VAL A 430 5.82 2.27 -50.10
C VAL A 430 6.54 3.40 -50.81
N ALA A 431 6.04 4.62 -50.70
CA ALA A 431 6.65 5.82 -51.28
C ALA A 431 8.06 6.06 -50.73
N LYS A 432 8.27 5.87 -49.41
CA LYS A 432 9.60 5.96 -48.80
C LYS A 432 10.57 4.92 -49.35
N LYS A 433 10.13 3.67 -49.53
CA LYS A 433 10.99 2.62 -50.12
C LYS A 433 11.47 2.97 -51.54
N VAL A 434 10.57 3.54 -52.33
CA VAL A 434 10.95 4.02 -53.68
C VAL A 434 11.90 5.21 -53.59
N ALA A 435 11.61 6.18 -52.70
CA ALA A 435 12.48 7.34 -52.48
C ALA A 435 13.87 6.94 -51.96
N ASP A 436 13.96 5.96 -51.03
CA ASP A 436 15.22 5.42 -50.52
C ASP A 436 16.08 4.81 -51.64
N GLN A 437 15.45 4.10 -52.62
CA GLN A 437 16.15 3.55 -53.79
C GLN A 437 16.68 4.68 -54.72
N ILE A 438 15.87 5.70 -54.99
CA ILE A 438 16.27 6.86 -55.79
C ILE A 438 17.41 7.60 -55.08
N PHE A 439 17.31 7.80 -53.77
CA PHE A 439 18.31 8.46 -52.95
C PHE A 439 19.66 7.71 -52.97
N ALA A 440 19.60 6.39 -52.75
CA ALA A 440 20.79 5.54 -52.80
C ALA A 440 21.51 5.64 -54.17
N THR A 441 20.72 5.58 -55.25
CA THR A 441 21.26 5.72 -56.60
C THR A 441 21.86 7.12 -56.82
N SER A 442 21.25 8.17 -56.26
CA SER A 442 21.72 9.54 -56.36
C SER A 442 23.06 9.74 -55.62
N ILE A 443 23.18 9.16 -54.42
CA ILE A 443 24.43 9.19 -53.63
C ILE A 443 25.54 8.42 -54.31
N ASP A 444 25.26 7.23 -54.82
CA ASP A 444 26.28 6.41 -55.52
C ASP A 444 26.77 7.15 -56.78
N SER A 445 25.83 7.72 -57.56
CA SER A 445 26.21 8.51 -58.74
C SER A 445 27.01 9.75 -58.40
N PHE A 446 26.71 10.42 -57.28
CA PHE A 446 27.49 11.54 -56.77
C PHE A 446 28.93 11.15 -56.43
N GLN A 447 29.09 10.03 -55.72
CA GLN A 447 30.42 9.53 -55.28
C GLN A 447 31.29 9.09 -56.43
N ILE A 448 30.72 8.52 -57.50
CA ILE A 448 31.42 8.00 -58.66
C ILE A 448 31.60 9.07 -59.74
N GLY A 449 30.72 10.08 -59.80
CA GLY A 449 30.70 11.12 -60.82
C GLY A 449 31.83 12.17 -60.69
N PRO A 450 31.95 13.07 -61.70
CA PRO A 450 32.98 14.11 -61.74
C PRO A 450 32.89 15.15 -60.62
N ASP A 451 31.71 15.25 -59.94
CA ASP A 451 31.43 16.25 -58.92
C ASP A 451 31.78 15.75 -57.50
N LYS A 452 32.13 14.50 -57.31
CA LYS A 452 32.48 13.89 -56.04
C LYS A 452 33.57 14.63 -55.23
N ASP A 453 34.44 15.34 -55.92
CA ASP A 453 35.57 16.09 -55.33
C ASP A 453 35.18 17.56 -55.03
N LYS A 454 34.00 17.99 -55.40
CA LYS A 454 33.54 19.38 -55.19
C LYS A 454 32.95 19.64 -53.78
N VAL A 455 32.69 18.60 -53.04
CA VAL A 455 32.19 18.68 -51.68
C VAL A 455 32.56 17.44 -50.90
N VAL A 456 32.89 17.58 -49.61
CA VAL A 456 33.16 16.44 -48.72
C VAL A 456 31.88 16.04 -48.06
N LEU A 457 31.40 14.80 -48.25
CA LEU A 457 30.20 14.27 -47.59
C LEU A 457 30.51 14.07 -46.08
N LEU A 458 29.71 14.68 -45.21
CA LEU A 458 29.79 14.55 -43.76
C LEU A 458 28.95 13.38 -43.22
N GLY A 459 28.04 12.88 -44.01
CA GLY A 459 27.24 11.71 -43.76
C GLY A 459 26.47 11.26 -44.98
N ALA A 460 26.07 9.97 -45.04
CA ALA A 460 25.37 9.36 -46.17
C ALA A 460 23.86 9.13 -45.92
N SER A 461 23.30 9.53 -44.77
CA SER A 461 21.85 9.47 -44.53
C SER A 461 21.12 10.65 -45.21
N ALA A 462 19.84 10.46 -45.51
CA ALA A 462 19.02 11.52 -46.10
C ALA A 462 19.00 12.77 -45.23
N GLU A 463 18.85 12.61 -43.90
CA GLU A 463 18.86 13.71 -42.94
C GLU A 463 20.22 14.44 -42.91
N ALA A 464 21.33 13.64 -42.97
CA ALA A 464 22.68 14.21 -42.98
C ALA A 464 22.92 15.03 -44.23
N ILE A 465 22.46 14.59 -45.43
CA ILE A 465 22.59 15.32 -46.70
C ILE A 465 21.75 16.60 -46.68
N VAL A 466 20.48 16.53 -46.24
CA VAL A 466 19.63 17.72 -46.12
C VAL A 466 20.22 18.74 -45.16
N LYS A 467 20.78 18.30 -44.03
CA LYS A 467 21.48 19.18 -43.09
C LYS A 467 22.72 19.79 -43.72
N GLN A 468 23.55 19.00 -44.33
CA GLN A 468 24.80 19.47 -44.97
C GLN A 468 24.53 20.47 -46.11
N PHE A 469 23.49 20.24 -46.92
CA PHE A 469 23.08 21.19 -47.96
C PHE A 469 22.64 22.54 -47.36
N SER A 470 21.94 22.51 -46.23
CA SER A 470 21.58 23.71 -45.47
C SER A 470 22.82 24.40 -44.88
N ASP A 471 23.74 23.64 -44.34
CA ASP A 471 25.00 24.16 -43.74
C ASP A 471 25.89 24.81 -44.83
N ILE A 472 26.00 24.19 -46.01
CA ILE A 472 26.68 24.78 -47.17
C ILE A 472 26.02 26.09 -47.59
N THR A 473 24.67 26.15 -47.63
CA THR A 473 23.93 27.36 -47.97
C THR A 473 24.19 28.47 -46.94
N ASN A 474 24.19 28.14 -45.67
CA ASN A 474 24.50 29.09 -44.61
C ASN A 474 25.97 29.56 -44.64
N ALA A 475 26.90 28.67 -44.92
CA ALA A 475 28.31 28.99 -45.10
C ALA A 475 28.54 29.91 -46.29
N LYS A 476 27.92 29.66 -47.44
CA LYS A 476 27.93 30.53 -48.63
C LYS A 476 27.46 31.94 -48.32
N ASN A 477 26.33 32.05 -47.59
CA ASN A 477 25.79 33.35 -47.18
C ASN A 477 26.76 34.05 -46.19
N ALA A 478 27.35 33.33 -45.24
CA ALA A 478 28.34 33.86 -44.34
C ALA A 478 29.63 34.35 -45.07
N LEU A 479 30.13 33.59 -46.03
CA LEU A 479 31.28 34.01 -46.86
C LEU A 479 30.96 35.27 -47.65
N SER A 480 29.80 35.35 -48.26
CA SER A 480 29.35 36.52 -49.02
C SER A 480 29.23 37.79 -48.16
N THR A 481 28.71 37.65 -46.95
CA THR A 481 28.65 38.76 -45.99
C THR A 481 30.02 39.14 -45.44
N ALA A 482 30.89 38.14 -45.18
CA ALA A 482 32.24 38.35 -44.66
C ALA A 482 33.20 39.02 -45.69
N ALA A 483 32.86 39.00 -47.01
CA ALA A 483 33.67 39.65 -48.04
C ALA A 483 33.99 41.13 -47.69
N TYR A 484 33.05 41.83 -47.10
CA TYR A 484 33.16 43.27 -46.72
C TYR A 484 33.40 43.47 -45.20
N ALA A 485 33.66 42.40 -44.45
CA ALA A 485 33.81 42.46 -42.99
C ALA A 485 35.28 42.36 -42.53
N GLY A 486 35.53 42.48 -41.21
CA GLY A 486 36.83 42.38 -40.61
C GLY A 486 37.40 40.94 -40.65
N SER A 487 38.69 40.82 -40.28
CA SER A 487 39.44 39.56 -40.33
C SER A 487 38.80 38.41 -39.54
N ASP A 488 38.24 38.70 -38.37
CA ASP A 488 37.64 37.68 -37.52
C ASP A 488 36.36 37.09 -38.16
N ALA A 489 35.51 37.96 -38.74
CA ALA A 489 34.30 37.51 -39.46
C ALA A 489 34.69 36.69 -40.69
N LYS A 490 35.82 37.03 -41.37
CA LYS A 490 36.33 36.22 -42.49
C LYS A 490 36.79 34.83 -42.03
N ARG A 491 37.53 34.76 -40.88
CA ARG A 491 37.95 33.49 -40.30
C ARG A 491 36.73 32.62 -39.96
N ASP A 492 35.73 33.19 -39.30
CA ASP A 492 34.56 32.46 -38.90
C ASP A 492 33.75 31.94 -40.11
N ALA A 493 33.63 32.74 -41.19
CA ALA A 493 32.96 32.32 -42.39
C ALA A 493 33.69 31.18 -43.11
N ILE A 494 35.05 31.23 -43.16
CA ILE A 494 35.86 30.17 -43.73
C ILE A 494 35.79 28.89 -42.90
N LYS A 495 35.82 28.97 -41.54
CA LYS A 495 35.60 27.82 -40.65
C LYS A 495 34.25 27.15 -40.87
N LYS A 496 33.18 27.95 -40.94
CA LYS A 496 31.81 27.43 -41.29
C LYS A 496 31.76 26.71 -42.63
N ALA A 497 32.50 27.22 -43.63
CA ALA A 497 32.60 26.53 -44.93
C ALA A 497 33.29 25.18 -44.82
N ILE A 498 34.40 25.11 -44.06
CA ILE A 498 35.11 23.83 -43.79
C ILE A 498 34.19 22.86 -43.01
N GLU A 499 33.50 23.35 -41.99
CA GLU A 499 32.54 22.54 -41.17
C GLU A 499 31.40 22.00 -42.02
N ALA A 500 30.93 22.74 -43.00
CA ALA A 500 29.90 22.33 -43.94
C ALA A 500 30.43 21.34 -45.02
N GLY A 501 31.70 21.01 -45.03
CA GLY A 501 32.30 20.11 -46.01
C GLY A 501 32.69 20.76 -47.32
N VAL A 502 32.75 22.11 -47.40
CA VAL A 502 33.29 22.86 -48.59
C VAL A 502 34.79 22.67 -48.58
N PRO A 503 35.41 22.21 -49.71
CA PRO A 503 36.86 22.05 -49.78
C PRO A 503 37.51 23.45 -49.91
N VAL A 504 38.14 23.90 -48.83
CA VAL A 504 38.91 25.16 -48.78
C VAL A 504 40.39 24.85 -48.88
N GLU A 505 41.09 25.42 -49.86
CA GLU A 505 42.50 25.17 -50.16
C GLU A 505 43.27 26.48 -50.16
N HIS A 506 44.48 26.44 -49.62
CA HIS A 506 45.44 27.52 -49.65
C HIS A 506 46.83 26.99 -50.00
N ALA A 507 47.48 27.62 -51.01
CA ALA A 507 48.79 27.18 -51.52
C ALA A 507 48.87 25.67 -51.84
N GLY A 508 47.81 25.09 -52.39
CA GLY A 508 47.72 23.69 -52.80
C GLY A 508 47.50 22.70 -51.63
N LYS A 509 47.27 23.19 -50.39
CA LYS A 509 46.93 22.38 -49.20
C LYS A 509 45.49 22.64 -48.80
N LYS A 510 44.76 21.55 -48.52
CA LYS A 510 43.41 21.60 -47.93
C LYS A 510 43.57 22.08 -46.48
N LEU A 511 42.80 23.13 -46.13
CA LEU A 511 42.85 23.70 -44.78
C LEU A 511 41.92 22.94 -43.82
N SER A 512 42.38 22.84 -42.59
CA SER A 512 41.59 22.45 -41.42
C SER A 512 41.10 23.72 -40.68
N ILE A 513 40.15 23.56 -39.77
CA ILE A 513 39.66 24.66 -38.95
C ILE A 513 40.78 25.36 -38.18
N GLY A 514 41.76 24.61 -37.67
CA GLY A 514 42.91 25.14 -36.93
C GLY A 514 43.88 25.94 -37.80
N ASP A 515 44.00 25.59 -39.08
CA ASP A 515 44.92 26.32 -40.03
C ASP A 515 44.40 27.75 -40.27
N VAL A 516 43.07 27.99 -40.16
CA VAL A 516 42.46 29.29 -40.42
C VAL A 516 42.90 30.39 -39.48
N GLU A 517 43.24 30.04 -38.23
CA GLU A 517 43.67 30.99 -37.19
C GLU A 517 44.98 31.74 -37.57
N ASN A 518 45.90 31.07 -38.24
CA ASN A 518 47.23 31.57 -38.55
C ASN A 518 47.34 32.26 -39.92
N LEU A 519 46.18 32.42 -40.63
CA LEU A 519 46.19 33.02 -41.95
C LEU A 519 46.36 34.56 -41.89
N SER A 520 47.15 35.13 -42.84
CA SER A 520 47.29 36.59 -42.96
C SER A 520 46.00 37.23 -43.50
N ILE A 521 45.84 38.54 -43.27
CA ILE A 521 44.71 39.30 -43.82
C ILE A 521 44.64 39.23 -45.36
N ALA A 522 45.80 39.20 -46.02
CA ALA A 522 45.87 39.06 -47.46
C ALA A 522 45.34 37.72 -47.93
N ASP A 523 45.73 36.61 -47.23
CA ASP A 523 45.28 35.27 -47.54
C ASP A 523 43.79 35.10 -47.27
N LEU A 524 43.29 35.71 -46.22
CA LEU A 524 41.82 35.69 -45.89
C LEU A 524 40.99 36.33 -46.99
N ASN A 525 41.46 37.44 -47.58
CA ASN A 525 40.75 38.11 -48.67
C ASN A 525 40.67 37.23 -49.93
N VAL A 526 41.73 36.53 -50.26
CA VAL A 526 41.76 35.59 -51.38
C VAL A 526 40.87 34.37 -51.09
N LEU A 527 40.98 33.83 -49.89
CA LEU A 527 40.22 32.65 -49.47
C LEU A 527 38.69 32.91 -49.38
N ILE A 528 38.24 34.08 -48.97
CA ILE A 528 36.83 34.40 -49.00
C ILE A 528 36.25 34.29 -50.44
N THR A 529 36.97 34.81 -51.43
CA THR A 529 36.52 34.76 -52.84
C THR A 529 36.54 33.31 -53.37
N THR A 530 37.63 32.60 -53.14
CA THR A 530 37.78 31.24 -53.62
C THR A 530 36.82 30.26 -52.87
N SER A 531 36.64 30.43 -51.56
CA SER A 531 35.71 29.62 -50.79
C SER A 531 34.26 29.88 -51.16
N THR A 532 33.90 31.14 -51.55
CA THR A 532 32.54 31.43 -52.02
C THR A 532 32.25 30.70 -53.34
N SER A 533 33.24 30.66 -54.28
CA SER A 533 33.09 29.87 -55.50
C SER A 533 32.97 28.37 -55.19
N LYS A 534 33.81 27.86 -54.33
CA LYS A 534 33.80 26.43 -53.94
C LYS A 534 32.52 26.06 -53.20
N ALA A 535 31.91 26.95 -52.40
CA ALA A 535 30.63 26.74 -51.77
C ALA A 535 29.48 26.69 -52.82
N ASN A 536 29.55 27.52 -53.85
CA ASN A 536 28.58 27.44 -54.95
C ASN A 536 28.72 26.10 -55.70
N ASP A 537 29.93 25.69 -56.02
CA ASP A 537 30.20 24.42 -56.70
C ASP A 537 29.72 23.24 -55.84
N ALA A 538 29.97 23.26 -54.56
CA ALA A 538 29.54 22.23 -53.59
C ALA A 538 27.99 22.18 -53.50
N GLN A 539 27.32 23.34 -53.42
CA GLN A 539 25.88 23.42 -53.41
C GLN A 539 25.29 22.85 -54.70
N THR A 540 25.84 23.20 -55.84
CA THR A 540 25.40 22.71 -57.15
C THR A 540 25.56 21.20 -57.27
N ALA A 541 26.75 20.69 -56.90
CA ALA A 541 27.05 19.28 -56.94
C ALA A 541 26.12 18.46 -56.06
N LEU A 542 25.80 18.96 -54.86
CA LEU A 542 24.93 18.23 -53.92
C LEU A 542 23.44 18.37 -54.19
N SER A 543 23.03 19.28 -55.05
CA SER A 543 21.61 19.67 -55.28
C SER A 543 20.70 18.50 -55.69
N ALA A 544 21.14 17.64 -56.60
CA ALA A 544 20.38 16.45 -57.04
C ALA A 544 20.20 15.41 -55.95
N VAL A 545 21.25 15.16 -55.17
CA VAL A 545 21.24 14.23 -54.03
C VAL A 545 20.33 14.77 -52.93
N ASN A 546 20.45 16.07 -52.62
CA ASN A 546 19.59 16.77 -51.67
C ASN A 546 18.11 16.71 -52.08
N ALA A 547 17.81 16.90 -53.36
CA ALA A 547 16.42 16.79 -53.84
C ALA A 547 15.80 15.42 -53.55
N SER A 548 16.57 14.34 -53.77
CA SER A 548 16.16 12.97 -53.45
C SER A 548 16.08 12.74 -51.92
N ALA A 549 17.03 13.27 -51.18
CA ALA A 549 17.04 13.18 -49.69
C ALA A 549 15.84 13.86 -49.03
N VAL A 550 15.45 15.05 -49.53
CA VAL A 550 14.27 15.78 -49.01
C VAL A 550 12.99 14.95 -49.13
N VAL A 551 12.83 14.19 -50.26
CA VAL A 551 11.66 13.32 -50.44
C VAL A 551 11.64 12.20 -49.42
N VAL A 552 12.80 11.58 -49.15
CA VAL A 552 12.90 10.51 -48.15
C VAL A 552 12.52 11.04 -46.76
N VAL A 553 13.06 12.17 -46.34
CA VAL A 553 12.78 12.81 -45.05
C VAL A 553 11.31 13.20 -44.93
N ALA A 554 10.70 13.72 -46.03
CA ALA A 554 9.27 14.06 -46.06
C ALA A 554 8.38 12.82 -45.85
N GLN A 555 8.68 11.70 -46.52
CA GLN A 555 7.93 10.45 -46.33
C GLN A 555 8.08 9.90 -44.90
N ASP A 556 9.27 9.94 -44.35
CA ASP A 556 9.51 9.50 -42.96
C ASP A 556 8.75 10.37 -41.95
N THR A 557 8.69 11.68 -42.20
CA THR A 557 7.89 12.60 -41.37
C THR A 557 6.40 12.28 -41.42
N ILE A 558 5.86 11.98 -42.60
CA ILE A 558 4.43 11.59 -42.78
C ILE A 558 4.15 10.31 -41.95
N ILE A 559 5.04 9.31 -42.04
CA ILE A 559 4.91 8.07 -41.28
C ILE A 559 4.91 8.36 -39.77
N LYS A 560 5.87 9.15 -39.28
CA LYS A 560 5.98 9.50 -37.85
C LYS A 560 4.76 10.25 -37.33
N ASN A 561 4.26 11.20 -38.10
CA ASN A 561 3.08 11.99 -37.74
C ASN A 561 1.81 11.14 -37.72
N ALA A 562 1.61 10.24 -38.68
CA ALA A 562 0.46 9.36 -38.72
C ALA A 562 0.50 8.32 -37.56
N ILE A 563 1.68 7.78 -37.25
CA ILE A 563 1.85 6.90 -36.07
C ILE A 563 1.51 7.66 -34.78
N LYS A 564 1.97 8.92 -34.65
CA LYS A 564 1.66 9.75 -33.49
C LYS A 564 0.16 10.04 -33.39
N ALA A 565 -0.50 10.37 -34.47
CA ALA A 565 -1.94 10.61 -34.48
C ALA A 565 -2.76 9.39 -34.02
N ILE A 566 -2.36 8.17 -34.43
CA ILE A 566 -2.98 6.93 -33.95
C ILE A 566 -2.73 6.76 -32.44
N ALA A 567 -1.50 7.02 -31.96
CA ALA A 567 -1.19 6.94 -30.54
C ALA A 567 -2.01 7.93 -29.71
N ASP A 568 -2.09 9.20 -30.14
CA ASP A 568 -2.88 10.24 -29.51
C ASP A 568 -4.37 9.86 -29.45
N GLN A 569 -4.91 9.25 -30.52
CA GLN A 569 -6.30 8.77 -30.57
C GLN A 569 -6.54 7.61 -29.60
N ARG A 570 -5.57 6.67 -29.51
CA ARG A 570 -5.61 5.56 -28.55
C ARG A 570 -5.66 6.07 -27.11
N ASP A 571 -4.83 7.07 -26.78
CA ASP A 571 -4.80 7.65 -25.45
C ASP A 571 -6.12 8.34 -25.09
N ARG A 572 -6.77 9.01 -26.04
CA ARG A 572 -8.11 9.59 -25.82
C ARG A 572 -9.16 8.53 -25.50
N VAL A 573 -9.18 7.42 -26.24
CA VAL A 573 -10.10 6.29 -25.97
C VAL A 573 -9.90 5.77 -24.55
N LYS A 574 -8.64 5.59 -24.13
CA LYS A 574 -8.31 5.13 -22.76
C LYS A 574 -8.79 6.11 -21.70
N GLN A 575 -8.54 7.39 -21.86
CA GLN A 575 -8.96 8.41 -20.90
C GLN A 575 -10.48 8.45 -20.72
N THR A 576 -11.24 8.43 -21.80
CA THR A 576 -12.71 8.45 -21.76
C THR A 576 -13.27 7.21 -21.07
N SER A 577 -12.69 6.05 -21.35
CA SER A 577 -13.09 4.79 -20.72
C SER A 577 -12.77 4.75 -19.22
N ASN A 578 -11.63 5.30 -18.81
CA ASN A 578 -11.28 5.47 -17.40
C ASN A 578 -12.29 6.35 -16.65
N VAL A 579 -12.80 7.42 -17.27
CA VAL A 579 -13.84 8.26 -16.64
C VAL A 579 -15.13 7.48 -16.43
N ARG A 580 -15.55 6.70 -17.42
CA ARG A 580 -16.73 5.83 -17.26
C ARG A 580 -16.53 4.80 -16.17
N ALA A 581 -15.36 4.15 -16.09
CA ALA A 581 -15.03 3.21 -15.05
C ALA A 581 -15.09 3.84 -13.66
N LYS A 582 -14.50 5.04 -13.48
CA LYS A 582 -14.55 5.79 -12.23
C LYS A 582 -15.98 6.19 -11.85
N SER A 583 -16.80 6.63 -12.79
CA SER A 583 -18.21 6.97 -12.55
C SER A 583 -18.99 5.75 -12.05
N ILE A 584 -18.82 4.59 -12.72
CA ILE A 584 -19.46 3.32 -12.29
C ILE A 584 -19.00 2.92 -10.88
N ALA A 585 -17.70 3.03 -10.59
CA ALA A 585 -17.16 2.69 -9.28
C ALA A 585 -17.76 3.56 -8.17
N ARG A 586 -17.88 4.85 -8.39
CA ARG A 586 -18.45 5.82 -7.44
C ARG A 586 -19.93 5.59 -7.20
N SER A 587 -20.73 5.48 -8.28
CA SER A 587 -22.18 5.27 -8.17
C SER A 587 -22.57 3.95 -7.49
N ASN A 588 -21.66 2.98 -7.46
CA ASN A 588 -21.87 1.69 -6.80
C ASN A 588 -21.09 1.53 -5.49
N SER A 589 -20.54 2.63 -4.95
CA SER A 589 -19.79 2.68 -3.68
C SER A 589 -18.67 1.63 -3.61
N PHE A 590 -17.87 1.54 -4.66
CA PHE A 590 -16.75 0.61 -4.73
C PHE A 590 -15.66 0.96 -3.70
N GLY A 591 -15.06 -0.07 -3.12
CA GLY A 591 -13.78 0.06 -2.43
C GLY A 591 -12.64 0.38 -3.43
N SER A 592 -11.45 0.71 -2.89
CA SER A 592 -10.28 1.01 -3.72
C SER A 592 -9.94 -0.15 -4.68
N GLY A 593 -9.91 -1.39 -4.18
CA GLY A 593 -9.55 -2.56 -4.99
C GLY A 593 -10.53 -2.85 -6.13
N GLU A 594 -11.84 -2.78 -5.87
CA GLU A 594 -12.87 -2.95 -6.91
C GLU A 594 -12.78 -1.85 -7.99
N SER A 595 -12.51 -0.61 -7.55
CA SER A 595 -12.31 0.54 -8.44
C SER A 595 -11.07 0.36 -9.32
N ASP A 596 -9.95 -0.07 -8.72
CA ASP A 596 -8.69 -0.26 -9.42
C ASP A 596 -8.77 -1.38 -10.47
N VAL A 597 -9.46 -2.48 -10.17
CA VAL A 597 -9.74 -3.56 -11.13
C VAL A 597 -10.53 -3.03 -12.32
N LEU A 598 -11.60 -2.28 -12.07
CA LEU A 598 -12.44 -1.76 -13.16
C LEU A 598 -11.69 -0.74 -14.01
N ILE A 599 -10.89 0.13 -13.41
CA ILE A 599 -10.08 1.13 -14.11
C ILE A 599 -8.97 0.43 -14.92
N ALA A 600 -8.28 -0.55 -14.34
CA ALA A 600 -7.26 -1.32 -15.05
C ALA A 600 -7.84 -2.07 -16.26
N LEU A 601 -9.05 -2.63 -16.12
CA LEU A 601 -9.75 -3.26 -17.23
C LEU A 601 -10.07 -2.24 -18.33
N SER A 602 -10.45 -1.01 -17.99
CA SER A 602 -10.72 0.04 -18.97
C SER A 602 -9.46 0.53 -19.70
N ASP A 603 -8.26 0.30 -19.17
CA ASP A 603 -6.99 0.68 -19.85
C ASP A 603 -6.73 -0.12 -21.14
N ILE A 604 -7.30 -1.32 -21.27
CA ILE A 604 -7.10 -2.21 -22.43
C ILE A 604 -8.27 -2.23 -23.41
N LEU A 605 -9.20 -1.28 -23.27
CA LEU A 605 -10.41 -1.22 -24.09
C LEU A 605 -10.09 -1.07 -25.59
N ASP A 606 -9.02 -0.37 -25.93
CA ASP A 606 -8.58 -0.15 -27.30
C ASP A 606 -7.92 -1.37 -27.96
N SER A 607 -7.41 -2.28 -27.14
CA SER A 607 -6.67 -3.49 -27.58
C SER A 607 -7.43 -4.80 -27.37
N ASN A 608 -8.58 -4.78 -26.67
CA ASN A 608 -9.36 -5.97 -26.34
C ASN A 608 -10.84 -5.79 -26.67
N ASP A 609 -11.32 -6.50 -27.69
CA ASP A 609 -12.71 -6.40 -28.16
C ASP A 609 -13.75 -6.86 -27.12
N LYS A 610 -13.43 -7.82 -26.25
CA LYS A 610 -14.34 -8.24 -25.18
C LYS A 610 -14.55 -7.11 -24.17
N VAL A 611 -13.45 -6.45 -23.75
CA VAL A 611 -13.49 -5.31 -22.85
C VAL A 611 -14.19 -4.12 -23.52
N ALA A 612 -13.90 -3.84 -24.80
CA ALA A 612 -14.59 -2.81 -25.54
C ALA A 612 -16.11 -3.04 -25.57
N ASN A 613 -16.56 -4.27 -25.81
CA ASN A 613 -17.99 -4.61 -25.81
C ASN A 613 -18.63 -4.41 -24.43
N ILE A 614 -17.94 -4.79 -23.34
CA ILE A 614 -18.42 -4.56 -21.97
C ILE A 614 -18.65 -3.06 -21.74
N PHE A 615 -17.63 -2.24 -21.94
CA PHE A 615 -17.72 -0.79 -21.65
C PHE A 615 -18.63 -0.01 -22.59
N ILE A 616 -18.89 -0.49 -23.80
CA ILE A 616 -19.70 0.20 -24.78
C ILE A 616 -21.17 -0.26 -24.75
N ASN A 617 -21.42 -1.52 -24.57
CA ASN A 617 -22.75 -2.10 -24.76
C ASN A 617 -23.49 -2.45 -23.47
N GLU A 618 -22.78 -2.85 -22.39
CA GLU A 618 -23.42 -3.27 -21.14
C GLU A 618 -23.86 -2.08 -20.26
N ASP A 619 -24.84 -2.32 -19.42
CA ASP A 619 -25.32 -1.35 -18.45
C ASP A 619 -24.34 -1.16 -17.30
N SER A 620 -24.36 0.02 -16.67
CA SER A 620 -23.47 0.35 -15.55
C SER A 620 -23.63 -0.60 -14.35
N GLY A 621 -24.87 -1.12 -14.11
CA GLY A 621 -25.12 -2.10 -13.05
C GLY A 621 -24.53 -3.49 -13.34
N GLU A 622 -24.62 -3.94 -14.59
CA GLU A 622 -24.03 -5.20 -15.03
C GLU A 622 -22.50 -5.14 -14.94
N ILE A 623 -21.89 -4.05 -15.43
CA ILE A 623 -20.45 -3.81 -15.29
C ILE A 623 -20.04 -3.78 -13.83
N ALA A 624 -20.81 -3.10 -12.98
CA ALA A 624 -20.50 -3.00 -11.55
C ALA A 624 -20.58 -4.36 -10.85
N GLY A 625 -21.64 -5.13 -11.11
CA GLY A 625 -21.78 -6.49 -10.57
C GLY A 625 -20.64 -7.40 -11.00
N GLY A 626 -20.31 -7.37 -12.29
CA GLY A 626 -19.22 -8.15 -12.84
C GLY A 626 -17.83 -7.72 -12.36
N ALA A 627 -17.61 -6.43 -12.13
CA ALA A 627 -16.34 -5.93 -11.57
C ALA A 627 -16.13 -6.37 -10.12
N LYS A 628 -17.20 -6.38 -9.31
CA LYS A 628 -17.15 -6.92 -7.93
C LYS A 628 -16.83 -8.40 -7.92
N ASP A 629 -17.48 -9.17 -8.77
CA ASP A 629 -17.24 -10.60 -8.92
C ASP A 629 -15.79 -10.87 -9.37
N LEU A 630 -15.30 -10.13 -10.37
CA LEU A 630 -13.92 -10.22 -10.84
C LEU A 630 -12.92 -9.85 -9.73
N HIS A 631 -13.14 -8.75 -9.03
CA HIS A 631 -12.29 -8.34 -7.90
C HIS A 631 -12.25 -9.43 -6.81
N SER A 632 -13.42 -9.96 -6.41
CA SER A 632 -13.51 -11.05 -5.42
C SER A 632 -12.75 -12.30 -5.89
N THR A 633 -12.91 -12.70 -7.15
CA THR A 633 -12.19 -13.84 -7.73
C THR A 633 -10.67 -13.64 -7.70
N LEU A 634 -10.19 -12.44 -8.06
CA LEU A 634 -8.77 -12.11 -8.06
C LEU A 634 -8.22 -12.03 -6.63
N GLU A 635 -8.95 -11.42 -5.71
CA GLU A 635 -8.58 -11.33 -4.30
C GLU A 635 -8.45 -12.72 -3.67
N HIS A 636 -9.42 -13.62 -3.92
CA HIS A 636 -9.36 -15.01 -3.44
C HIS A 636 -8.20 -15.77 -4.07
N THR A 637 -7.95 -15.57 -5.36
CA THR A 637 -6.81 -16.18 -6.06
C THR A 637 -5.48 -15.71 -5.44
N ILE A 638 -5.29 -14.42 -5.24
CA ILE A 638 -4.08 -13.86 -4.62
C ILE A 638 -3.90 -14.37 -3.18
N LYS A 639 -4.97 -14.39 -2.39
CA LYS A 639 -4.95 -14.97 -1.03
C LYS A 639 -4.54 -16.44 -1.05
N TYR A 640 -5.09 -17.22 -1.98
CA TYR A 640 -4.73 -18.63 -2.15
C TYR A 640 -3.25 -18.80 -2.50
N LEU A 641 -2.75 -18.06 -3.49
CA LEU A 641 -1.34 -18.11 -3.92
C LEU A 641 -0.37 -17.83 -2.77
N ASN A 642 -0.73 -16.93 -1.85
CA ASN A 642 0.14 -16.46 -0.78
C ASN A 642 -0.03 -17.21 0.57
N ARG A 643 -1.02 -18.09 0.69
CA ARG A 643 -1.18 -18.90 1.91
C ARG A 643 -0.28 -20.11 1.94
N GLY A 644 -0.04 -20.71 0.80
CA GLY A 644 0.80 -21.89 0.70
C GLY A 644 0.20 -23.15 1.31
N ASP A 645 -1.12 -23.29 1.30
CA ASP A 645 -1.86 -24.41 1.91
C ASP A 645 -1.33 -25.78 1.46
N ILE A 646 -0.93 -25.91 0.19
CA ILE A 646 -0.29 -27.13 -0.33
C ILE A 646 1.05 -27.36 0.34
N ALA A 647 1.92 -26.35 0.41
CA ALA A 647 3.21 -26.48 1.06
C ALA A 647 3.03 -26.84 2.55
N GLU A 648 2.06 -26.23 3.22
CA GLU A 648 1.78 -26.48 4.64
C GLU A 648 1.36 -27.93 4.91
N ILE A 649 0.50 -28.55 4.07
CA ILE A 649 0.17 -29.98 4.19
C ILE A 649 1.42 -30.85 4.02
N LEU A 650 2.26 -30.53 3.04
CA LEU A 650 3.46 -31.31 2.77
C LEU A 650 4.49 -31.20 3.89
N LEU A 651 4.66 -30.00 4.47
CA LEU A 651 5.51 -29.76 5.62
C LEU A 651 5.01 -30.50 6.86
N PHE A 652 3.69 -30.46 7.08
CA PHE A 652 3.06 -31.14 8.22
C PHE A 652 3.13 -32.67 8.07
N ASN A 653 2.97 -33.18 6.85
CA ASN A 653 3.16 -34.60 6.57
C ASN A 653 4.63 -35.04 6.79
N ALA A 654 5.58 -34.24 6.32
CA ALA A 654 6.99 -34.51 6.55
C ALA A 654 7.32 -34.55 8.05
N ASP A 655 6.71 -33.67 8.84
CA ASP A 655 6.81 -33.70 10.30
C ASP A 655 6.24 -34.99 10.92
N LEU A 656 5.03 -35.41 10.50
CA LEU A 656 4.43 -36.64 10.98
C LEU A 656 5.31 -37.86 10.65
N ALA A 657 5.76 -37.98 9.42
CA ALA A 657 6.58 -39.12 8.98
C ALA A 657 7.94 -39.16 9.69
N THR A 658 8.63 -38.02 9.82
CA THR A 658 9.93 -37.95 10.49
C THR A 658 9.81 -38.08 12.00
N ASN A 659 8.80 -37.49 12.65
CA ASN A 659 8.60 -37.59 14.10
C ASN A 659 8.30 -39.03 14.53
N THR A 660 7.44 -39.77 13.82
CA THR A 660 7.18 -41.16 14.09
C THR A 660 8.46 -41.96 14.03
N ARG A 661 9.24 -41.73 12.99
CA ARG A 661 10.52 -42.39 12.80
C ARG A 661 11.52 -42.08 13.91
N LEU A 662 11.69 -40.81 14.26
CA LEU A 662 12.60 -40.34 15.27
C LEU A 662 12.15 -40.77 16.67
N ALA A 663 10.85 -40.78 16.96
CA ALA A 663 10.32 -41.19 18.25
C ALA A 663 10.63 -42.67 18.56
N LYS A 664 10.55 -43.55 17.57
CA LYS A 664 10.92 -44.96 17.74
C LYS A 664 12.40 -45.18 17.97
N LEU A 665 13.23 -44.46 17.23
CA LEU A 665 14.70 -44.56 17.34
C LEU A 665 15.25 -43.76 18.52
N SER A 666 14.43 -42.94 19.14
CA SER A 666 14.77 -42.11 20.31
C SER A 666 14.87 -42.86 21.59
N ASN A 667 14.74 -44.16 21.57
CA ASN A 667 14.94 -44.95 22.79
C ASN A 667 16.34 -45.54 22.79
N PRO A 668 17.37 -44.80 23.21
CA PRO A 668 18.69 -45.38 23.53
C PRO A 668 18.56 -46.37 24.67
N TYR A 669 17.44 -46.33 25.42
CA TYR A 669 17.10 -47.20 26.55
C TYR A 669 16.15 -48.34 26.18
N ASN A 670 15.73 -48.46 24.86
CA ASN A 670 14.71 -49.47 24.52
C ASN A 670 15.08 -50.87 24.90
N GLU A 671 16.37 -51.18 24.88
CA GLU A 671 16.91 -52.47 25.28
C GLU A 671 17.36 -52.49 26.74
N ASN A 672 17.87 -51.36 27.21
CA ASN A 672 18.18 -51.21 28.65
C ASN A 672 16.93 -51.13 29.53
N LEU A 673 15.85 -50.54 29.02
CA LEU A 673 14.54 -50.53 29.67
C LEU A 673 13.87 -51.90 29.63
N ALA A 674 13.89 -52.58 28.50
CA ALA A 674 13.41 -53.95 28.41
C ALA A 674 14.22 -54.83 29.31
N LEU A 675 15.54 -54.62 29.42
CA LEU A 675 16.42 -55.32 30.34
C LEU A 675 16.14 -54.92 31.80
N ALA A 676 15.97 -53.61 32.11
CA ALA A 676 15.60 -53.12 33.43
C ALA A 676 14.23 -53.64 33.87
N TYR A 677 13.25 -53.69 32.94
CA TYR A 677 11.95 -54.31 33.20
C TYR A 677 12.04 -55.84 33.33
N ALA A 678 12.82 -56.50 32.52
CA ALA A 678 13.09 -57.94 32.67
C ALA A 678 13.75 -58.20 34.00
N ILE A 679 14.70 -57.38 34.39
CA ILE A 679 15.38 -57.47 35.71
C ILE A 679 14.40 -57.16 36.86
N LYS A 680 13.56 -56.14 36.75
CA LYS A 680 12.53 -55.74 37.74
C LYS A 680 11.43 -56.82 37.89
N ASN A 681 11.05 -57.49 36.81
CA ASN A 681 10.05 -58.57 36.80
C ASN A 681 10.60 -59.96 37.11
N MET A 682 11.89 -60.13 37.10
CA MET A 682 12.55 -61.31 37.65
C MET A 682 12.55 -61.14 39.16
N ASN A 683 11.48 -61.56 39.81
CA ASN A 683 11.34 -61.58 41.26
C ASN A 683 12.63 -62.08 41.99
N GLY A 684 13.03 -61.34 42.99
CA GLY A 684 14.23 -61.33 43.76
C GLY A 684 14.86 -62.65 44.38
N GLU A 685 14.49 -63.82 43.88
CA GLU A 685 14.98 -65.07 44.44
C GLU A 685 16.09 -65.78 43.63
N LYS A 686 16.56 -65.27 42.50
CA LYS A 686 17.56 -65.90 41.61
C LYS A 686 18.88 -65.13 41.40
N PHE A 687 19.12 -64.06 42.13
CA PHE A 687 20.38 -63.29 42.02
C PHE A 687 21.44 -63.60 43.05
N ALA A 688 21.28 -64.65 43.78
CA ALA A 688 22.19 -64.95 44.93
C ALA A 688 23.42 -65.87 44.64
N ASP A 689 23.54 -66.34 43.35
CA ASP A 689 24.72 -67.20 43.02
C ASP A 689 25.26 -66.92 41.65
N ASN A 690 26.49 -66.42 41.53
CA ASN A 690 27.32 -66.17 40.34
C ASN A 690 26.87 -65.15 39.37
N SER A 691 26.72 -63.89 39.74
CA SER A 691 25.93 -62.95 38.95
C SER A 691 26.69 -61.92 38.11
N ASP A 692 27.99 -61.65 38.37
CA ASP A 692 28.63 -60.50 37.68
C ASP A 692 28.97 -60.74 36.20
N GLU A 693 29.28 -61.94 35.78
CA GLU A 693 29.58 -62.27 34.36
C GLU A 693 28.31 -62.42 33.54
N THR A 694 27.25 -62.94 34.10
CA THR A 694 25.98 -63.17 33.39
C THR A 694 25.22 -61.86 33.15
N LEU A 695 25.23 -60.98 34.14
CA LEU A 695 24.59 -59.65 34.07
C LEU A 695 25.37 -58.77 33.09
N SER A 696 26.68 -58.75 33.16
CA SER A 696 27.55 -57.93 32.30
C SER A 696 27.55 -58.47 30.86
N SER A 697 27.39 -59.76 30.62
CA SER A 697 27.27 -60.35 29.29
C SER A 697 25.88 -60.05 28.67
N LEU A 698 24.80 -60.17 29.48
CA LEU A 698 23.45 -59.76 29.04
C LEU A 698 23.35 -58.27 28.77
N VAL A 699 23.95 -57.37 29.59
CA VAL A 699 24.01 -55.95 29.37
C VAL A 699 24.84 -55.63 28.13
N LYS A 700 25.99 -56.30 27.90
CA LYS A 700 26.80 -56.15 26.69
C LYS A 700 26.09 -56.68 25.43
N GLU A 701 25.37 -57.77 25.52
CA GLU A 701 24.62 -58.37 24.42
C GLU A 701 23.44 -57.46 24.04
N HIS A 702 22.79 -56.83 25.01
CA HIS A 702 21.71 -55.90 24.72
C HIS A 702 22.19 -54.48 24.44
N ALA A 703 23.31 -54.00 24.98
CA ALA A 703 23.91 -52.73 24.64
C ALA A 703 24.49 -52.69 23.21
N ASN A 704 24.85 -53.86 22.63
CA ASN A 704 25.33 -53.97 21.25
C ASN A 704 24.24 -54.31 20.23
N SER A 705 22.97 -54.26 20.57
CA SER A 705 21.90 -54.80 19.74
C SER A 705 21.17 -53.79 18.87
N TYR A 706 21.81 -52.71 18.39
CA TYR A 706 21.38 -52.19 17.10
C TYR A 706 21.73 -53.25 16.02
N LYS A 707 20.91 -54.28 15.89
CA LYS A 707 21.05 -55.27 14.81
C LYS A 707 20.93 -54.68 13.40
N TYR A 708 20.45 -53.42 13.30
CA TYR A 708 20.18 -52.77 12.06
C TYR A 708 20.49 -51.28 12.17
N ASP A 709 21.57 -50.85 11.48
CA ASP A 709 21.98 -49.46 11.46
C ASP A 709 21.21 -48.66 10.40
N HIS A 710 20.57 -49.34 9.44
CA HIS A 710 19.94 -48.82 8.28
C HIS A 710 18.45 -49.05 8.30
N ASN A 711 17.69 -48.12 7.77
CA ASN A 711 16.25 -48.24 7.61
C ASN A 711 15.74 -47.55 6.36
N LEU A 712 14.94 -48.31 5.59
CA LEU A 712 14.18 -47.81 4.47
C LEU A 712 12.72 -47.72 4.91
N TRP A 713 12.08 -46.60 4.67
CA TRP A 713 10.68 -46.41 5.02
C TRP A 713 9.89 -45.71 3.94
N GLY A 714 8.60 -45.99 3.87
CA GLY A 714 7.69 -45.36 2.94
C GLY A 714 6.32 -45.17 3.57
N SER A 715 5.64 -44.10 3.23
CA SER A 715 4.28 -43.84 3.70
C SER A 715 3.42 -43.22 2.63
N THR A 716 2.17 -43.62 2.58
CA THR A 716 1.11 -42.88 1.85
C THR A 716 0.39 -41.95 2.81
N PHE A 717 -0.06 -40.83 2.31
CA PHE A 717 -0.77 -39.85 3.15
C PHE A 717 -1.92 -39.20 2.39
N GLY A 718 -2.89 -38.70 3.18
CA GLY A 718 -3.96 -37.86 2.72
C GLY A 718 -4.20 -36.72 3.69
N GLY A 719 -4.35 -35.51 3.22
CA GLY A 719 -4.57 -34.33 4.03
C GLY A 719 -5.60 -33.38 3.43
N LYS A 720 -6.19 -32.59 4.29
CA LYS A 720 -7.17 -31.57 3.92
C LYS A 720 -6.90 -30.27 4.69
N VAL A 721 -6.86 -29.17 3.96
CA VAL A 721 -6.92 -27.81 4.54
C VAL A 721 -8.29 -27.22 4.30
N LYS A 722 -8.93 -26.78 5.38
CA LYS A 722 -10.13 -25.94 5.34
C LYS A 722 -9.76 -24.52 5.66
N SER A 723 -10.13 -23.60 4.78
CA SER A 723 -9.84 -22.18 4.92
C SER A 723 -11.13 -21.38 4.95
N LYS A 724 -11.16 -20.31 5.78
CA LYS A 724 -12.34 -19.42 5.85
C LYS A 724 -12.42 -18.44 4.68
N ASP A 725 -11.27 -18.01 4.17
CA ASP A 725 -11.20 -16.89 3.22
C ASP A 725 -10.39 -17.29 1.96
N SER A 726 -10.37 -18.58 1.62
CA SER A 726 -9.64 -19.13 0.48
C SER A 726 -10.10 -20.55 0.17
N ALA A 727 -9.69 -21.09 -0.97
CA ALA A 727 -10.04 -22.43 -1.41
C ALA A 727 -9.68 -23.52 -0.41
N ASN A 728 -10.57 -24.51 -0.28
CA ASN A 728 -10.25 -25.73 0.44
C ASN A 728 -9.33 -26.62 -0.43
N THR A 729 -8.33 -27.22 0.21
CA THR A 729 -7.32 -28.02 -0.47
C THR A 729 -7.34 -29.48 0.03
N ASP A 730 -7.49 -30.41 -0.86
CA ASP A 730 -7.33 -31.85 -0.63
C ASP A 730 -6.01 -32.30 -1.25
N THR A 731 -5.20 -33.05 -0.49
CA THR A 731 -3.89 -33.53 -0.93
C THR A 731 -3.72 -35.00 -0.61
N TYR A 732 -3.17 -35.76 -1.53
CA TYR A 732 -2.74 -37.14 -1.32
C TYR A 732 -1.36 -37.36 -1.93
N GLY A 733 -0.58 -38.21 -1.30
CA GLY A 733 0.78 -38.39 -1.73
C GLY A 733 1.48 -39.61 -1.13
N PHE A 734 2.75 -39.65 -1.43
CA PHE A 734 3.66 -40.68 -1.00
C PHE A 734 5.00 -40.08 -0.58
N THR A 735 5.57 -40.61 0.52
CA THR A 735 6.90 -40.23 1.01
C THR A 735 7.75 -41.47 1.11
N LEU A 736 8.98 -41.44 0.61
CA LEU A 736 9.99 -42.51 0.71
C LEU A 736 11.23 -41.94 1.35
N GLY A 737 11.74 -42.59 2.38
CA GLY A 737 12.91 -42.11 3.11
C GLY A 737 13.86 -43.24 3.50
N TYR A 738 15.08 -42.83 3.74
CA TYR A 738 16.14 -43.66 4.27
C TYR A 738 16.84 -42.95 5.43
N ASP A 739 17.17 -43.69 6.47
CA ASP A 739 17.97 -43.17 7.59
C ASP A 739 19.01 -44.19 8.11
N LYS A 740 20.01 -43.60 8.69
CA LYS A 740 21.08 -44.40 9.39
C LYS A 740 21.18 -43.91 10.82
N ALA A 741 21.23 -44.88 11.72
CA ALA A 741 21.51 -44.66 13.12
C ALA A 741 23.03 -44.71 13.40
N PHE A 742 23.50 -43.76 14.20
CA PHE A 742 24.83 -43.66 14.77
C PHE A 742 24.69 -43.72 16.32
N ASP A 743 25.78 -43.88 17.02
CA ASP A 743 25.77 -44.03 18.49
C ASP A 743 24.92 -42.98 19.23
N ASN A 744 24.99 -41.74 18.82
CA ASN A 744 24.30 -40.63 19.45
C ASN A 744 23.51 -39.74 18.50
N ALA A 745 23.28 -40.21 17.27
CA ALA A 745 22.55 -39.45 16.26
C ALA A 745 21.84 -40.36 15.26
N ILE A 746 20.79 -39.85 14.69
CA ILE A 746 20.11 -40.40 13.48
C ILE A 746 20.16 -39.33 12.42
N VAL A 747 20.51 -39.74 11.19
CA VAL A 747 20.49 -38.86 10.04
C VAL A 747 19.75 -39.58 8.91
N GLY A 748 18.83 -38.88 8.28
CA GLY A 748 18.03 -39.44 7.21
C GLY A 748 17.69 -38.40 6.13
N SER A 749 17.25 -38.93 5.01
CA SER A 749 16.72 -38.15 3.90
C SER A 749 15.43 -38.77 3.38
N PHE A 750 14.62 -37.99 2.71
CA PHE A 750 13.37 -38.47 2.12
C PHE A 750 13.01 -37.70 0.85
N LEU A 751 12.26 -38.39 0.01
CA LEU A 751 11.58 -37.81 -1.16
C LEU A 751 10.08 -37.80 -0.88
N LEU A 752 9.40 -36.78 -1.39
CA LEU A 752 7.97 -36.59 -1.25
C LEU A 752 7.38 -36.29 -2.62
N MET A 753 6.27 -36.95 -2.94
CA MET A 753 5.46 -36.71 -4.15
C MET A 753 4.00 -36.59 -3.74
N ALA A 754 3.31 -35.60 -4.25
CA ALA A 754 1.91 -35.37 -3.91
C ALA A 754 1.13 -34.73 -5.05
N ARG A 755 -0.17 -35.01 -5.06
CA ARG A 755 -1.15 -34.33 -5.89
C ARG A 755 -2.16 -33.65 -4.99
N SER A 756 -2.43 -32.36 -5.30
CA SER A 756 -3.38 -31.55 -4.57
C SER A 756 -4.46 -30.99 -5.49
N LYS A 757 -5.65 -30.83 -4.95
CA LYS A 757 -6.78 -30.16 -5.60
C LYS A 757 -7.32 -29.12 -4.67
N SER A 758 -7.42 -27.89 -5.15
CA SER A 758 -8.01 -26.79 -4.42
C SER A 758 -9.21 -26.26 -5.17
N ASN A 759 -10.33 -26.11 -4.49
CA ASN A 759 -11.60 -25.68 -5.09
C ASN A 759 -12.25 -24.60 -4.25
N GLU A 760 -12.72 -23.58 -4.95
CA GLU A 760 -13.61 -22.51 -4.49
C GLU A 760 -14.57 -22.17 -5.63
N ASP A 761 -15.64 -21.44 -5.38
CA ASP A 761 -16.71 -21.21 -6.37
C ASP A 761 -16.18 -20.75 -7.74
N ASN A 762 -15.28 -19.78 -7.75
CA ASN A 762 -14.73 -19.17 -8.97
C ASN A 762 -13.26 -19.53 -9.23
N MET A 763 -12.68 -20.47 -8.48
CA MET A 763 -11.27 -20.85 -8.61
C MET A 763 -11.07 -22.34 -8.40
N LYS A 764 -10.29 -22.96 -9.29
CA LYS A 764 -9.81 -24.35 -9.17
C LYS A 764 -8.32 -24.39 -9.42
N ASN A 765 -7.61 -25.18 -8.63
CA ASN A 765 -6.19 -25.42 -8.85
C ASN A 765 -5.83 -26.89 -8.69
N ASP A 766 -5.27 -27.48 -9.74
CA ASP A 766 -4.66 -28.82 -9.73
C ASP A 766 -3.14 -28.68 -9.63
N ALA A 767 -2.54 -29.38 -8.66
CA ALA A 767 -1.13 -29.24 -8.38
C ALA A 767 -0.42 -30.58 -8.21
N ASN A 768 0.79 -30.68 -8.76
CA ASN A 768 1.72 -31.79 -8.54
C ASN A 768 2.97 -31.27 -7.83
N SER A 769 3.25 -31.81 -6.67
CA SER A 769 4.34 -31.40 -5.80
C SER A 769 5.40 -32.45 -5.66
N TYR A 770 6.65 -32.01 -5.59
CA TYR A 770 7.83 -32.83 -5.37
C TYR A 770 8.70 -32.18 -4.32
N GLY A 771 9.21 -32.97 -3.38
CA GLY A 771 10.06 -32.46 -2.32
C GLY A 771 11.20 -33.41 -2.00
N PHE A 772 12.29 -32.85 -1.51
CA PHE A 772 13.43 -33.53 -0.95
C PHE A 772 13.71 -32.94 0.44
N GLY A 773 13.88 -33.81 1.42
CA GLY A 773 14.21 -33.39 2.79
C GLY A 773 15.31 -34.20 3.43
N VAL A 774 15.96 -33.58 4.38
CA VAL A 774 16.91 -34.23 5.28
C VAL A 774 16.47 -33.97 6.71
N TYR A 775 16.73 -34.91 7.58
CA TYR A 775 16.42 -34.78 8.98
C TYR A 775 17.51 -35.43 9.83
N ALA A 776 17.67 -34.90 11.02
CA ALA A 776 18.61 -35.47 11.99
C ALA A 776 18.04 -35.32 13.40
N ARG A 777 18.40 -36.26 14.26
CA ARG A 777 18.26 -36.16 15.71
C ARG A 777 19.60 -36.43 16.36
N ARG A 778 19.98 -35.61 17.32
CA ARG A 778 21.12 -35.81 18.17
C ARG A 778 20.65 -36.05 19.62
N TYR A 779 21.21 -37.07 20.23
CA TYR A 779 20.98 -37.40 21.64
C TYR A 779 22.08 -36.82 22.50
N LEU A 780 21.72 -36.13 23.55
CA LEU A 780 22.60 -35.54 24.53
C LEU A 780 22.05 -35.94 25.92
N ASP A 781 22.30 -37.19 26.32
CA ASP A 781 21.67 -37.85 27.45
C ASP A 781 20.14 -37.83 27.35
N GLN A 782 19.44 -37.18 28.27
CA GLN A 782 17.98 -37.03 28.27
C GLN A 782 17.48 -35.91 27.30
N LYS A 783 18.40 -35.24 26.61
CA LYS A 783 18.04 -34.13 25.69
C LYS A 783 18.07 -34.62 24.28
N GLU A 784 17.07 -34.20 23.51
CA GLU A 784 16.94 -34.49 22.09
C GLU A 784 16.93 -33.18 21.28
N LEU A 785 17.82 -33.05 20.31
CA LEU A 785 17.86 -31.98 19.37
C LEU A 785 17.47 -32.52 17.99
N ASN A 786 16.37 -32.05 17.40
CA ASN A 786 15.91 -32.38 16.08
C ASN A 786 16.21 -31.25 15.12
N ALA A 787 16.65 -31.57 13.93
CA ALA A 787 16.77 -30.64 12.83
C ALA A 787 16.15 -31.25 11.58
N LYS A 788 15.42 -30.47 10.83
CA LYS A 788 14.80 -30.86 9.57
C LYS A 788 14.98 -29.73 8.54
N PHE A 789 15.25 -30.11 7.33
CA PHE A 789 15.22 -29.27 6.16
C PHE A 789 14.39 -29.96 5.08
N LEU A 790 13.48 -29.23 4.46
CA LEU A 790 12.71 -29.67 3.31
C LEU A 790 12.74 -28.58 2.22
N TYR A 791 13.05 -28.97 1.02
CA TYR A 791 12.90 -28.15 -0.17
C TYR A 791 11.93 -28.83 -1.12
N GLY A 792 11.01 -28.06 -1.68
CA GLY A 792 10.04 -28.59 -2.64
C GLY A 792 9.69 -27.61 -3.73
N PHE A 793 9.13 -28.14 -4.80
CA PHE A 793 8.55 -27.38 -5.89
C PHE A 793 7.21 -27.98 -6.31
N THR A 794 6.30 -27.12 -6.73
CA THR A 794 4.96 -27.52 -7.18
C THR A 794 4.68 -26.94 -8.56
N ARG A 795 4.07 -27.73 -9.42
CA ARG A 795 3.52 -27.31 -10.71
C ARG A 795 2.02 -27.25 -10.58
N ASN A 796 1.48 -26.07 -10.84
CA ASN A 796 0.07 -25.76 -10.66
C ASN A 796 -0.60 -25.51 -12.01
N THR A 797 -1.87 -25.88 -12.12
CA THR A 797 -2.79 -25.50 -13.19
C THR A 797 -3.98 -24.82 -12.53
N LEU A 798 -4.04 -23.50 -12.70
CA LEU A 798 -5.06 -22.64 -12.12
C LEU A 798 -6.13 -22.34 -13.18
N ALA A 799 -7.39 -22.48 -12.81
CA ALA A 799 -8.54 -22.02 -13.56
C ALA A 799 -9.34 -21.04 -12.69
N THR A 800 -9.67 -19.90 -13.24
CA THR A 800 -10.52 -18.88 -12.60
C THR A 800 -11.67 -18.52 -13.52
N SER A 801 -12.76 -18.04 -12.97
CA SER A 801 -13.93 -17.64 -13.75
C SER A 801 -14.61 -16.44 -13.11
N SER A 802 -14.97 -15.45 -13.91
CA SER A 802 -15.80 -14.33 -13.48
C SER A 802 -16.92 -14.08 -14.48
N SER A 803 -18.01 -13.47 -14.00
CA SER A 803 -19.15 -13.12 -14.83
C SER A 803 -18.79 -12.07 -15.90
N LEU A 804 -17.80 -11.20 -15.64
CA LEU A 804 -17.44 -10.09 -16.52
C LEU A 804 -16.57 -10.52 -17.70
N ILE A 805 -15.48 -11.25 -17.44
CA ILE A 805 -14.50 -11.61 -18.47
C ILE A 805 -14.53 -13.10 -18.86
N GLY A 806 -15.29 -13.94 -18.13
CA GLY A 806 -15.38 -15.39 -18.37
C GLY A 806 -14.27 -16.18 -17.70
N GLY A 807 -13.97 -17.35 -18.23
CA GLY A 807 -12.97 -18.28 -17.72
C GLY A 807 -11.56 -17.94 -18.18
N ASN A 808 -10.59 -18.08 -17.26
CA ASN A 808 -9.16 -17.90 -17.52
C ASN A 808 -8.37 -19.08 -16.94
N ASP A 809 -7.44 -19.62 -17.71
CA ASP A 809 -6.60 -20.74 -17.32
C ASP A 809 -5.11 -20.38 -17.39
N GLY A 810 -4.33 -20.81 -16.41
CA GLY A 810 -2.90 -20.57 -16.40
C GLY A 810 -2.11 -21.66 -15.67
N LYS A 811 -0.81 -21.74 -15.96
CA LYS A 811 0.12 -22.63 -15.28
C LYS A 811 1.19 -21.82 -14.58
N TYR A 812 1.52 -22.21 -13.34
CA TYR A 812 2.59 -21.57 -12.61
C TYR A 812 3.38 -22.57 -11.76
N GLY A 813 4.61 -22.18 -11.42
CA GLY A 813 5.45 -22.90 -10.49
C GLY A 813 5.53 -22.19 -9.15
N ASN A 814 5.61 -22.97 -8.07
CA ASN A 814 6.07 -22.44 -6.81
C ASN A 814 7.20 -23.28 -6.21
N LYS A 815 8.01 -22.66 -5.38
CA LYS A 815 9.09 -23.30 -4.65
C LYS A 815 8.94 -22.94 -3.18
N PHE A 816 9.17 -23.92 -2.33
CA PHE A 816 9.15 -23.71 -0.90
C PHE A 816 10.31 -24.39 -0.22
N PHE A 817 10.76 -23.84 0.89
CA PHE A 817 11.65 -24.54 1.80
C PHE A 817 11.21 -24.32 3.24
N ASP A 818 11.58 -25.27 4.06
CA ASP A 818 11.36 -25.27 5.51
C ASP A 818 12.63 -25.69 6.22
N ILE A 819 12.94 -24.96 7.28
CA ILE A 819 13.99 -25.31 8.26
C ILE A 819 13.35 -25.32 9.63
N SER A 820 13.44 -26.44 10.34
CA SER A 820 12.88 -26.61 11.67
C SER A 820 13.91 -27.20 12.61
N VAL A 821 14.01 -26.63 13.79
CA VAL A 821 14.87 -27.10 14.88
C VAL A 821 14.04 -27.17 16.14
N ASP A 822 13.98 -28.35 16.75
CA ASP A 822 13.24 -28.60 18.00
C ASP A 822 14.16 -29.18 19.07
N TYR A 823 14.09 -28.63 20.26
CA TYR A 823 14.81 -29.12 21.42
C TYR A 823 13.82 -29.64 22.44
N GLY A 824 14.06 -30.87 22.98
CA GLY A 824 13.22 -31.50 23.98
C GLY A 824 14.02 -32.15 25.07
N TYR A 825 13.40 -32.25 26.24
CA TYR A 825 13.94 -33.00 27.39
C TYR A 825 13.03 -34.17 27.72
N VAL A 826 13.57 -35.39 27.79
CA VAL A 826 12.82 -36.63 27.98
C VAL A 826 12.83 -36.99 29.47
N PHE A 827 11.66 -37.05 30.07
CA PHE A 827 11.45 -37.57 31.43
C PHE A 827 10.87 -38.96 31.33
N ASP A 828 11.47 -39.88 32.08
CA ASP A 828 10.95 -41.22 32.26
C ASP A 828 9.88 -41.18 33.35
N LEU A 829 8.68 -41.70 33.05
CA LEU A 829 7.53 -41.79 33.96
C LEU A 829 7.36 -43.22 34.55
N GLU A 830 8.34 -44.09 34.34
CA GLU A 830 8.29 -45.53 34.62
C GLU A 830 7.33 -46.28 33.68
N ASP A 831 7.32 -47.61 33.70
CA ASP A 831 6.48 -48.50 32.90
C ASP A 831 6.53 -48.22 31.38
N ALA A 832 7.75 -47.91 30.83
CA ALA A 832 7.97 -47.59 29.42
C ALA A 832 7.16 -46.40 28.90
N LYS A 833 6.82 -45.47 29.78
CA LYS A 833 6.10 -44.23 29.49
C LYS A 833 7.04 -43.05 29.62
N PHE A 834 6.97 -42.15 28.65
CA PHE A 834 7.84 -40.97 28.61
C PHE A 834 7.03 -39.71 28.32
N ILE A 835 7.46 -38.62 28.89
CA ILE A 835 6.97 -37.29 28.59
C ILE A 835 8.14 -36.42 28.12
N LYS A 836 7.97 -35.73 27.01
CA LYS A 836 8.99 -34.84 26.45
C LYS A 836 8.40 -33.47 26.16
N PRO A 837 8.55 -32.49 27.03
CA PRO A 837 8.34 -31.08 26.67
C PRO A 837 9.38 -30.64 25.63
N MET A 838 8.94 -29.87 24.64
CA MET A 838 9.74 -29.43 23.50
C MET A 838 9.52 -27.97 23.23
N LEU A 839 10.58 -27.30 22.82
CA LEU A 839 10.56 -25.96 22.23
C LEU A 839 11.24 -26.02 20.87
N GLY A 840 10.71 -25.29 19.89
CA GLY A 840 11.25 -25.29 18.56
C GLY A 840 11.07 -23.98 17.83
N VAL A 841 11.83 -23.85 16.76
CA VAL A 841 11.77 -22.74 15.82
C VAL A 841 11.63 -23.30 14.41
N GLU A 842 10.80 -22.68 13.60
CA GLU A 842 10.55 -23.08 12.21
C GLU A 842 10.57 -21.85 11.32
N CYS A 843 11.32 -21.92 10.22
CA CYS A 843 11.41 -20.89 9.20
C CYS A 843 10.95 -21.46 7.87
N THR A 844 9.87 -20.92 7.33
CA THR A 844 9.33 -21.30 6.02
C THR A 844 9.47 -20.18 5.02
N ASN A 845 9.70 -20.52 3.76
CA ASN A 845 9.65 -19.59 2.65
C ASN A 845 8.90 -20.23 1.49
N LEU A 846 7.92 -19.50 0.98
CA LEU A 846 7.15 -19.86 -0.22
C LEU A 846 7.36 -18.78 -1.28
N LYS A 847 7.74 -19.18 -2.48
CA LYS A 847 7.95 -18.29 -3.62
C LYS A 847 7.13 -18.79 -4.80
N ASN A 848 6.21 -17.95 -5.27
CA ASN A 848 5.46 -18.19 -6.50
C ASN A 848 6.13 -17.46 -7.66
N ASP A 849 6.30 -18.13 -8.78
CA ASP A 849 6.77 -17.52 -10.02
C ASP A 849 5.67 -16.62 -10.62
N SER A 850 6.06 -15.61 -11.39
CA SER A 850 5.12 -14.83 -12.19
C SER A 850 4.53 -15.70 -13.30
N PHE A 851 3.26 -15.49 -13.65
CA PHE A 851 2.57 -16.23 -14.70
C PHE A 851 1.41 -15.42 -15.29
N THR A 852 0.94 -15.86 -16.44
CA THR A 852 -0.22 -15.29 -17.11
C THR A 852 -1.31 -16.36 -17.20
N THR A 853 -2.54 -15.97 -16.92
CA THR A 853 -3.73 -16.77 -17.24
C THR A 853 -4.33 -16.24 -18.52
N GLY A 854 -4.57 -17.15 -19.48
CA GLY A 854 -5.17 -16.82 -20.77
C GLY A 854 -6.67 -17.04 -20.78
N GLY A 855 -7.39 -16.18 -21.52
CA GLY A 855 -8.83 -16.22 -21.68
C GLY A 855 -9.30 -15.17 -22.66
N ALA A 856 -10.50 -14.62 -22.45
CA ALA A 856 -10.95 -13.47 -23.24
C ALA A 856 -10.14 -12.21 -22.88
N VAL A 857 -9.59 -12.16 -21.68
CA VAL A 857 -8.69 -11.11 -21.17
C VAL A 857 -7.54 -11.79 -20.45
N ASP A 858 -6.32 -11.57 -20.89
CA ASP A 858 -5.14 -12.12 -20.21
C ASP A 858 -4.87 -11.40 -18.89
N ILE A 859 -4.58 -12.19 -17.85
CA ILE A 859 -4.27 -11.65 -16.52
C ILE A 859 -2.85 -12.07 -16.14
N ASN A 860 -1.99 -11.11 -15.92
CA ASN A 860 -0.62 -11.31 -15.47
C ASN A 860 -0.57 -11.24 -13.95
N PHE A 861 -0.03 -12.25 -13.32
CA PHE A 861 0.23 -12.32 -11.88
C PHE A 861 1.73 -12.12 -11.65
N ALA A 862 2.08 -11.15 -10.82
CA ALA A 862 3.47 -10.91 -10.45
C ALA A 862 3.98 -12.01 -9.50
N ARG A 863 5.30 -12.14 -9.43
CA ARG A 863 5.97 -13.01 -8.47
C ARG A 863 5.65 -12.56 -7.05
N THR A 864 5.42 -13.54 -6.15
CA THR A 864 5.26 -13.27 -4.72
C THR A 864 6.17 -14.15 -3.87
N ASN A 865 6.55 -13.65 -2.71
CA ASN A 865 7.38 -14.35 -1.76
C ASN A 865 6.81 -14.16 -0.34
N VAL A 866 6.57 -15.28 0.37
CA VAL A 866 6.08 -15.28 1.75
C VAL A 866 7.10 -15.97 2.63
N ARG A 867 7.51 -15.31 3.70
CA ARG A 867 8.43 -15.85 4.70
C ARG A 867 7.76 -15.81 6.06
N THR A 868 7.84 -16.92 6.76
CA THR A 868 7.27 -17.03 8.10
C THR A 868 8.30 -17.62 9.06
N LEU A 869 8.45 -16.98 10.23
CA LEU A 869 9.21 -17.50 11.34
C LEU A 869 8.24 -17.81 12.47
N SER A 870 8.25 -19.07 12.94
CA SER A 870 7.36 -19.57 13.99
C SER A 870 8.16 -20.12 15.16
N VAL A 871 7.59 -20.00 16.36
CA VAL A 871 8.03 -20.72 17.54
C VAL A 871 7.02 -21.81 17.87
N LYS A 872 7.50 -22.95 18.34
CA LYS A 872 6.71 -24.13 18.67
C LYS A 872 6.93 -24.49 20.13
N ALA A 873 5.87 -24.82 20.84
CA ALA A 873 5.92 -25.44 22.15
C ALA A 873 4.99 -26.64 22.15
N ALA A 874 5.48 -27.80 22.50
CA ALA A 874 4.70 -29.04 22.49
C ALA A 874 5.16 -29.98 23.62
N THR A 875 4.31 -30.94 23.95
CA THR A 875 4.66 -32.02 24.89
C THR A 875 4.30 -33.34 24.24
N GLU A 876 5.29 -34.18 24.05
CA GLU A 876 5.11 -35.52 23.51
C GLU A 876 4.99 -36.53 24.63
N PHE A 877 3.94 -37.32 24.62
CA PHE A 877 3.75 -38.51 25.47
C PHE A 877 4.00 -39.76 24.62
N ARG A 878 4.86 -40.63 25.08
CA ARG A 878 5.21 -41.90 24.41
C ARG A 878 4.95 -43.07 25.34
N VAL A 879 4.47 -44.16 24.77
CA VAL A 879 4.29 -45.45 25.47
C VAL A 879 4.84 -46.53 24.56
N TYR A 880 5.72 -47.34 25.10
CA TYR A 880 6.25 -48.53 24.41
C TYR A 880 5.66 -49.76 25.03
N THR A 881 5.34 -50.77 24.22
CA THR A 881 4.89 -52.10 24.70
C THR A 881 6.05 -53.12 24.72
N ASN A 882 5.87 -54.24 25.42
CA ASN A 882 6.87 -55.30 25.51
C ASN A 882 7.20 -55.93 24.15
N ASP A 883 6.29 -55.85 23.16
CA ASP A 883 6.48 -56.38 21.82
C ASP A 883 7.21 -55.38 20.90
N GLY A 884 7.59 -54.23 21.42
CA GLY A 884 8.28 -53.16 20.73
C GLY A 884 7.37 -52.30 19.84
N ASP A 885 6.08 -52.35 20.06
CA ASP A 885 5.11 -51.43 19.52
C ASP A 885 5.21 -50.13 20.29
N TYR A 886 4.80 -49.05 19.63
CA TYR A 886 4.87 -47.75 20.30
C TYR A 886 3.71 -46.87 19.88
N PHE A 887 3.26 -46.05 20.82
CA PHE A 887 2.22 -45.06 20.66
C PHE A 887 2.71 -43.68 21.10
N TYR A 888 2.31 -42.63 20.40
CA TYR A 888 2.59 -41.26 20.84
C TYR A 888 1.40 -40.34 20.62
N ILE A 889 1.36 -39.29 21.45
CA ILE A 889 0.48 -38.15 21.28
C ILE A 889 1.25 -36.87 21.62
N THR A 890 1.19 -35.89 20.78
CA THR A 890 1.94 -34.63 20.91
C THR A 890 1.01 -33.45 20.71
N PRO A 891 0.30 -32.98 21.74
CA PRO A 891 -0.35 -31.68 21.74
C PRO A 891 0.69 -30.55 21.75
N GLY A 892 0.39 -29.45 21.08
CA GLY A 892 1.30 -28.32 21.02
C GLY A 892 0.65 -27.04 20.52
N ILE A 893 1.43 -25.99 20.53
CA ILE A 893 1.10 -24.67 20.02
C ILE A 893 2.24 -24.23 19.10
N GLN A 894 1.88 -23.70 17.94
CA GLN A 894 2.80 -23.06 17.02
C GLN A 894 2.35 -21.61 16.81
N SER A 895 3.23 -20.65 17.05
CA SER A 895 2.93 -19.23 16.90
C SER A 895 3.86 -18.57 15.89
N GLU A 896 3.30 -17.91 14.90
CA GLU A 896 4.06 -17.08 13.96
C GLU A 896 4.55 -15.83 14.70
N ILE A 897 5.85 -15.63 14.78
CA ILE A 897 6.45 -14.45 15.45
C ILE A 897 6.89 -13.38 14.47
N ASN A 898 7.17 -13.79 13.21
CA ASN A 898 7.45 -12.88 12.12
C ASN A 898 6.83 -13.43 10.83
N LYS A 899 6.19 -12.55 10.06
CA LYS A 899 5.63 -12.87 8.75
C LYS A 899 5.87 -11.70 7.81
N SER A 900 6.50 -11.97 6.68
CA SER A 900 6.72 -11.02 5.59
C SER A 900 6.14 -11.62 4.32
N ALA A 901 5.39 -10.81 3.59
CA ALA A 901 4.78 -11.20 2.32
C ALA A 901 4.82 -10.01 1.36
N ASP A 902 5.14 -10.28 0.10
CA ASP A 902 5.02 -9.30 -0.98
C ASP A 902 3.53 -9.08 -1.29
N ASP A 903 3.13 -7.84 -1.57
CA ASP A 903 1.76 -7.56 -1.98
C ASP A 903 1.46 -8.21 -3.35
N GLY A 904 0.22 -8.64 -3.54
CA GLY A 904 -0.21 -9.25 -4.78
C GLY A 904 -0.39 -8.18 -5.86
N LEU A 905 0.36 -8.27 -6.95
CA LEU A 905 0.21 -7.40 -8.10
C LEU A 905 -0.32 -8.19 -9.28
N ILE A 906 -1.32 -7.65 -9.93
CA ILE A 906 -1.82 -8.14 -11.21
C ILE A 906 -1.93 -7.00 -12.21
N ASN A 907 -1.91 -7.32 -13.50
CA ASN A 907 -2.41 -6.43 -14.55
C ASN A 907 -3.13 -7.22 -15.65
N PHE A 908 -3.95 -6.53 -16.41
CA PHE A 908 -4.66 -7.09 -17.56
C PHE A 908 -3.88 -6.72 -18.82
N ALA A 909 -3.14 -7.67 -19.39
CA ALA A 909 -2.28 -7.40 -20.56
C ALA A 909 -1.37 -6.16 -20.31
N ASP A 910 -1.63 -5.05 -21.01
CA ASP A 910 -0.87 -3.80 -20.91
C ASP A 910 -1.52 -2.75 -19.99
N SER A 911 -2.44 -3.15 -19.10
CA SER A 911 -3.08 -2.22 -18.16
C SER A 911 -2.11 -1.78 -17.04
N ARG A 912 -2.54 -0.80 -16.27
CA ARG A 912 -1.89 -0.48 -14.98
C ARG A 912 -1.93 -1.66 -14.02
N ASP A 913 -0.98 -1.69 -13.09
CA ASP A 913 -0.97 -2.67 -12.01
C ASP A 913 -2.10 -2.42 -11.01
N VAL A 914 -2.73 -3.51 -10.58
CA VAL A 914 -3.69 -3.53 -9.47
C VAL A 914 -3.05 -4.24 -8.30
N THR A 915 -3.07 -3.59 -7.14
CA THR A 915 -2.46 -4.11 -5.91
C THR A 915 -3.51 -4.73 -5.01
N PHE A 916 -3.24 -5.94 -4.53
CA PHE A 916 -4.03 -6.62 -3.51
C PHE A 916 -3.20 -6.77 -2.24
N ASP A 917 -3.73 -6.25 -1.15
CA ASP A 917 -3.08 -6.39 0.16
C ASP A 917 -3.08 -7.84 0.61
N ILE A 918 -1.92 -8.34 1.01
CA ILE A 918 -1.77 -9.68 1.58
C ILE A 918 -1.86 -9.62 3.09
N ASP A 919 -2.52 -10.63 3.67
CA ASP A 919 -2.63 -10.75 5.11
C ASP A 919 -1.25 -11.06 5.75
N LYS A 920 -0.63 -10.04 6.31
CA LYS A 920 0.65 -10.10 7.02
C LYS A 920 0.48 -10.38 8.52
N ARG A 921 -0.77 -10.63 8.98
CA ARG A 921 -1.05 -10.96 10.39
C ARG A 921 -0.43 -12.29 10.78
N ARG A 922 0.03 -12.35 12.00
CA ARG A 922 0.62 -13.53 12.62
C ARG A 922 -0.46 -14.34 13.31
N TYR A 923 -0.43 -15.65 13.12
CA TYR A 923 -1.41 -16.57 13.67
C TYR A 923 -0.79 -17.53 14.66
N THR A 924 -1.58 -17.96 15.62
CA THR A 924 -1.25 -19.03 16.55
C THR A 924 -2.17 -20.21 16.25
N TYR A 925 -1.56 -21.39 16.23
CA TYR A 925 -2.21 -22.66 15.92
C TYR A 925 -2.08 -23.63 17.07
N PHE A 926 -3.13 -24.33 17.37
CA PHE A 926 -3.06 -25.58 18.15
C PHE A 926 -2.66 -26.70 17.21
N THR A 927 -1.74 -27.55 17.65
CA THR A 927 -1.27 -28.71 16.90
C THR A 927 -1.50 -29.97 17.72
N LEU A 928 -1.91 -31.03 17.04
CA LEU A 928 -2.01 -32.35 17.61
C LEU A 928 -1.38 -33.33 16.63
N LYS A 929 -0.41 -34.07 17.09
CA LYS A 929 0.18 -35.20 16.32
C LYS A 929 0.04 -36.47 17.14
N THR A 930 -0.39 -37.55 16.55
CA THR A 930 -0.52 -38.86 17.20
C THR A 930 -0.22 -39.95 16.22
N GLY A 931 0.27 -41.05 16.72
CA GLY A 931 0.55 -42.21 15.89
C GLY A 931 0.88 -43.44 16.68
N ALA A 932 0.92 -44.54 15.93
CA ALA A 932 1.29 -45.85 16.43
C ALA A 932 2.20 -46.56 15.42
N GLU A 933 3.14 -47.33 15.88
CA GLU A 933 3.90 -48.26 15.05
C GLU A 933 3.84 -49.65 15.68
N PHE A 934 3.56 -50.63 14.83
CA PHE A 934 3.41 -52.03 15.19
C PHE A 934 4.52 -52.85 14.51
N ARG A 935 5.14 -53.73 15.23
CA ARG A 935 6.14 -54.66 14.75
C ARG A 935 5.45 -55.84 14.08
N LEU A 936 5.67 -56.05 12.77
CA LEU A 936 5.23 -57.23 12.08
C LEU A 936 6.26 -58.37 12.15
N THR A 937 7.52 -58.01 11.99
CA THR A 937 8.67 -58.91 12.11
C THR A 937 9.81 -58.12 12.73
N ASN A 938 10.94 -58.76 13.04
CA ASN A 938 12.12 -58.08 13.57
C ASN A 938 12.61 -56.95 12.64
N ALA A 939 12.39 -57.04 11.34
CA ALA A 939 12.85 -56.11 10.34
C ALA A 939 11.72 -55.19 9.78
N LEU A 940 10.46 -55.62 9.83
CA LEU A 940 9.35 -54.94 9.18
C LEU A 940 8.35 -54.36 10.20
N ASN A 941 8.02 -53.12 10.10
CA ASN A 941 6.99 -52.45 10.90
C ASN A 941 5.96 -51.70 10.04
N ILE A 942 4.78 -51.56 10.61
CA ILE A 942 3.68 -50.74 10.05
C ILE A 942 3.48 -49.53 10.98
N ASN A 943 3.24 -48.36 10.42
CA ASN A 943 2.88 -47.18 11.21
C ASN A 943 1.61 -46.54 10.67
N ILE A 944 0.84 -45.97 11.60
CA ILE A 944 -0.35 -45.15 11.31
C ILE A 944 -0.18 -43.87 12.07
N ASN A 945 -0.36 -42.74 11.37
CA ASN A 945 -0.20 -41.41 11.92
C ASN A 945 -1.39 -40.54 11.59
N PHE A 946 -1.75 -39.70 12.53
CA PHE A 946 -2.75 -38.66 12.34
C PHE A 946 -2.24 -37.33 12.89
N GLY A 947 -2.55 -36.24 12.22
CA GLY A 947 -2.20 -34.91 12.70
C GLY A 947 -3.29 -33.90 12.39
N ALA A 948 -3.42 -32.92 13.25
CA ALA A 948 -4.30 -31.78 13.10
C ALA A 948 -3.57 -30.49 13.51
N LYS A 949 -3.83 -29.42 12.76
CA LYS A 949 -3.37 -28.06 13.08
C LYS A 949 -4.58 -27.13 12.91
N ALA A 950 -4.93 -26.38 13.94
CA ALA A 950 -6.12 -25.52 13.95
C ALA A 950 -5.78 -24.12 14.43
N GLY A 951 -6.17 -23.12 13.65
CA GLY A 951 -6.10 -21.70 13.95
C GLY A 951 -7.41 -20.98 13.63
N SER A 952 -7.43 -19.68 13.81
CA SER A 952 -8.64 -18.87 13.61
C SER A 952 -9.14 -18.86 12.15
N LYS A 953 -8.23 -19.03 11.18
CA LYS A 953 -8.50 -18.96 9.73
C LYS A 953 -8.34 -20.29 9.00
N THR A 954 -7.57 -21.21 9.56
CA THR A 954 -7.18 -22.45 8.87
C THR A 954 -7.31 -23.64 9.80
N GLN A 955 -7.76 -24.75 9.24
CA GLN A 955 -7.76 -26.06 9.86
C GLN A 955 -7.13 -27.05 8.89
N LEU A 956 -6.11 -27.76 9.34
CA LEU A 956 -5.41 -28.78 8.59
C LEU A 956 -5.59 -30.12 9.29
N TYR A 957 -5.91 -31.15 8.53
CA TYR A 957 -5.99 -32.54 8.95
C TYR A 957 -5.14 -33.39 8.03
N ASN A 958 -4.39 -34.33 8.59
CA ASN A 958 -3.54 -35.23 7.81
C ASN A 958 -3.56 -36.63 8.45
N GLY A 959 -3.69 -37.65 7.62
CA GLY A 959 -3.53 -39.06 8.01
C GLY A 959 -2.49 -39.74 7.12
N ALA A 960 -1.66 -40.59 7.70
CA ALA A 960 -0.64 -41.33 6.97
C ALA A 960 -0.58 -42.80 7.43
N PHE A 961 -0.33 -43.67 6.46
CA PHE A 961 -0.06 -45.10 6.67
C PHE A 961 1.29 -45.45 6.04
N GLY A 962 2.15 -46.11 6.80
CA GLY A 962 3.52 -46.36 6.36
C GLY A 962 4.04 -47.73 6.73
N LEU A 963 5.12 -48.10 6.05
CA LEU A 963 5.93 -49.29 6.29
C LEU A 963 7.37 -48.85 6.53
N SER A 964 8.08 -49.56 7.39
CA SER A 964 9.51 -49.38 7.56
C SER A 964 10.24 -50.71 7.62
N TYR A 965 11.36 -50.82 6.93
CA TYR A 965 12.18 -52.00 6.82
C TYR A 965 13.61 -51.70 7.33
N LYS A 966 14.05 -52.47 8.30
CA LYS A 966 15.38 -52.34 8.90
C LYS A 966 16.32 -53.38 8.36
N PHE A 967 17.57 -53.02 8.07
CA PHE A 967 18.59 -53.95 7.54
C PHE A 967 20.00 -53.53 7.93
#